data_8e577d136644fce5feaf863797472c74
#
_entry.id   8e577d136644fce5feaf863797472c74
#
_cell.length_a   1.000
_cell.length_b   1.000
_cell.length_c   1.000
_cell.angle_alpha   90.00
_cell.angle_beta   90.00
_cell.angle_gamma   90.00
#
_symmetry.space_group_name_H-M   'P 1'
#
loop_
_entity.id
_entity.type
_entity.pdbx_description
1 polymer ?
#
loop_
_entity_poly.entity_id
_entity_poly.type
_entity_poly.pdbx_seq_one_letter_code
_entity_poly.pdbx_strand_id
1 'polypeptide(L)'
;MLSPLEVGGKTFRNRVIMGSMHTGLEDKLEDAPKLAEFFRERAEGGVAAIVTGGYPPVLEGNLTPFGQPFNSQEIADAHRQVTEATHAGGALAILQLLHAGRYGYHPMSVSASASQSPITPFPARELSDEEVRATIKAYGEAAKYAKDAGYDGVQIMGSEGYLINQFLAERTNQRTDDWGGSAEKRMRFPIEIVKAVRAAVPEDFVIDYRISVLDLVEGGQTQEEIHELARQLQDAGVDMLSSGIGWHEAQVPTIVTSVPRGAFAWATAELRKVVDVPVVIANRINTPQVAEQLLDGSFNPEGGEARTGGEPFGEFVSLARPMLADAEFVNRAAAGEAELINHCIACNQACLDHTFTNERATCLVNPRAGYETELKLLPTRTAKRVGVIGAGVAGLFGAEALAERGQHVEIFEASDKVGGQFQLAMRIPGKEEFVEALKNVQARLAKREVPIHLGSPRTPEELLEAGFDEVVVASGVTPRIPEFPGLAEALRGEVEGVSAMTYAELLSREKQAGKNVAVIGAGGIGYDVTEFLVEDRGGQPQSIREWNEQWGVSTDPEVRANLTRPNPPRPLRKVTMLQRKITRMGRGLGKTTGWVHRAAVAMAGVEQIVGVTYEKLDSEGLHITVPAQDIKELQKALSKAKKAKDTEELARLETAIREERKELVIPVDTVVLCTGQESVRPDKADGTSDDAEQKVHIVGGADVAAELDAKRAIRQAVELAARL
;
A
#
# COMPACT_ATOMS: atom_id res chain seq x y z
N MET A 1 -17.19 13.95 -12.46
CA MET A 1 -15.71 13.92 -12.36
C MET A 1 -15.02 14.86 -13.38
N LEU A 2 -15.48 14.94 -14.63
CA LEU A 2 -14.79 15.67 -15.72
C LEU A 2 -15.13 17.17 -15.86
N SER A 3 -16.05 17.72 -15.08
CA SER A 3 -16.41 19.14 -15.12
C SER A 3 -15.34 20.03 -14.48
N PRO A 4 -15.02 21.21 -15.05
CA PRO A 4 -14.06 22.13 -14.44
C PRO A 4 -14.61 22.83 -13.18
N LEU A 5 -13.70 23.41 -12.38
CA LEU A 5 -14.04 24.26 -11.23
C LEU A 5 -12.97 25.35 -11.05
N GLU A 6 -13.43 26.56 -10.75
CA GLU A 6 -12.57 27.69 -10.38
C GLU A 6 -12.31 27.65 -8.87
N VAL A 7 -11.04 27.72 -8.45
CA VAL A 7 -10.62 27.77 -7.05
C VAL A 7 -9.42 28.70 -6.90
N GLY A 8 -9.48 29.69 -6.01
CA GLY A 8 -8.36 30.59 -5.73
C GLY A 8 -7.81 31.30 -7.00
N GLY A 9 -8.70 31.67 -7.93
CA GLY A 9 -8.31 32.31 -9.22
C GLY A 9 -7.68 31.38 -10.25
N LYS A 10 -7.69 30.06 -10.04
CA LYS A 10 -7.18 29.04 -10.97
C LYS A 10 -8.29 28.13 -11.46
N THR A 11 -8.24 27.75 -12.74
CA THR A 11 -9.16 26.79 -13.34
C THR A 11 -8.63 25.36 -13.22
N PHE A 12 -9.25 24.54 -12.40
CA PHE A 12 -9.05 23.10 -12.38
C PHE A 12 -9.87 22.48 -13.52
N ARG A 13 -9.21 21.89 -14.52
CA ARG A 13 -9.86 21.39 -15.76
C ARG A 13 -10.85 20.24 -15.53
N ASN A 14 -10.77 19.57 -14.36
CA ASN A 14 -11.69 18.54 -13.89
C ASN A 14 -11.58 18.40 -12.36
N ARG A 15 -12.26 17.39 -11.76
CA ARG A 15 -12.36 17.20 -10.32
C ARG A 15 -11.35 16.19 -9.76
N VAL A 16 -10.31 15.81 -10.51
CA VAL A 16 -9.33 14.81 -10.10
C VAL A 16 -7.98 15.49 -9.82
N ILE A 17 -7.54 15.37 -8.58
CA ILE A 17 -6.22 15.84 -8.13
C ILE A 17 -5.33 14.62 -7.88
N MET A 18 -4.10 14.63 -8.41
CA MET A 18 -3.08 13.68 -7.98
C MET A 18 -2.60 14.07 -6.59
N GLY A 19 -2.95 13.26 -5.58
CA GLY A 19 -2.57 13.49 -4.19
C GLY A 19 -1.09 13.28 -3.93
N SER A 20 -0.59 13.96 -2.90
CA SER A 20 0.81 13.89 -2.48
C SER A 20 1.29 12.46 -2.22
N MET A 21 2.48 12.16 -2.71
CA MET A 21 3.23 10.92 -2.44
C MET A 21 4.72 11.22 -2.35
N HIS A 22 5.37 10.69 -1.33
CA HIS A 22 6.83 10.70 -1.29
C HIS A 22 7.36 9.57 -2.20
N THR A 23 8.00 9.94 -3.30
CA THR A 23 8.50 9.00 -4.31
C THR A 23 9.97 8.64 -4.10
N GLY A 24 10.71 9.44 -3.30
CA GLY A 24 12.15 9.38 -3.16
C GLY A 24 12.89 10.16 -4.26
N LEU A 25 12.17 10.78 -5.21
CA LEU A 25 12.73 11.69 -6.21
C LEU A 25 12.83 13.13 -5.65
N GLU A 26 12.17 13.38 -4.54
CA GLU A 26 12.17 14.66 -3.81
C GLU A 26 13.44 14.87 -2.98
N ASP A 27 14.16 13.78 -2.65
CA ASP A 27 15.26 13.81 -1.68
C ASP A 27 16.53 14.47 -2.22
N LYS A 28 16.69 14.56 -3.55
CA LYS A 28 17.89 15.10 -4.20
C LYS A 28 17.55 16.02 -5.36
N LEU A 29 18.19 17.19 -5.42
CA LEU A 29 18.01 18.14 -6.53
C LEU A 29 18.37 17.55 -7.89
N GLU A 30 19.33 16.63 -7.97
CA GLU A 30 19.73 15.94 -9.20
C GLU A 30 18.63 15.04 -9.80
N ASP A 31 17.64 14.65 -9.00
CA ASP A 31 16.50 13.85 -9.46
C ASP A 31 15.31 14.71 -9.96
N ALA A 32 15.40 16.04 -9.89
CA ALA A 32 14.37 16.95 -10.41
C ALA A 32 13.96 16.67 -11.87
N PRO A 33 14.85 16.31 -12.81
CA PRO A 33 14.45 15.90 -14.16
C PRO A 33 13.61 14.63 -14.20
N LYS A 34 13.84 13.67 -13.29
CA LYS A 34 13.05 12.45 -13.19
C LYS A 34 11.68 12.76 -12.59
N LEU A 35 11.63 13.62 -11.58
CA LEU A 35 10.37 14.10 -10.99
C LEU A 35 9.55 14.89 -12.02
N ALA A 36 10.19 15.70 -12.85
CA ALA A 36 9.55 16.42 -13.94
C ALA A 36 8.89 15.47 -14.95
N GLU A 37 9.57 14.40 -15.36
CA GLU A 37 9.02 13.39 -16.27
C GLU A 37 7.88 12.60 -15.62
N PHE A 38 8.03 12.22 -14.36
CA PHE A 38 7.00 11.55 -13.58
C PHE A 38 5.70 12.40 -13.53
N PHE A 39 5.81 13.70 -13.33
CA PHE A 39 4.65 14.60 -13.31
C PHE A 39 4.10 14.89 -14.70
N ARG A 40 4.98 15.04 -15.72
CA ARG A 40 4.57 15.26 -17.11
C ARG A 40 3.61 14.16 -17.58
N GLU A 41 3.98 12.87 -17.40
CA GLU A 41 3.12 11.76 -17.84
C GLU A 41 1.73 11.80 -17.18
N ARG A 42 1.64 12.15 -15.89
CA ARG A 42 0.35 12.22 -15.17
C ARG A 42 -0.47 13.45 -15.56
N ALA A 43 0.21 14.57 -15.82
CA ALA A 43 -0.44 15.76 -16.32
C ALA A 43 -1.01 15.52 -17.73
N GLU A 44 -0.23 14.95 -18.66
CA GLU A 44 -0.71 14.51 -19.98
C GLU A 44 -1.83 13.47 -19.86
N GLY A 45 -1.78 12.61 -18.85
CA GLY A 45 -2.81 11.62 -18.51
C GLY A 45 -4.12 12.18 -17.97
N GLY A 46 -4.23 13.51 -17.84
CA GLY A 46 -5.50 14.22 -17.69
C GLY A 46 -5.81 14.77 -16.30
N VAL A 47 -4.98 14.58 -15.25
CA VAL A 47 -5.29 15.13 -13.91
C VAL A 47 -5.38 16.66 -13.94
N ALA A 48 -6.24 17.24 -13.09
CA ALA A 48 -6.40 18.71 -13.02
C ALA A 48 -5.24 19.39 -12.30
N ALA A 49 -4.73 18.76 -11.26
CA ALA A 49 -3.61 19.25 -10.47
C ALA A 49 -2.75 18.11 -9.93
N ILE A 50 -1.49 18.39 -9.68
CA ILE A 50 -0.55 17.48 -9.05
C ILE A 50 -0.01 18.11 -7.78
N VAL A 51 -0.16 17.40 -6.65
CA VAL A 51 0.44 17.76 -5.36
C VAL A 51 1.74 17.00 -5.20
N THR A 52 2.86 17.68 -4.96
CA THR A 52 4.18 17.07 -4.78
C THR A 52 4.24 16.19 -3.53
N GLY A 53 5.27 15.37 -3.38
CA GLY A 53 5.72 14.88 -2.08
C GLY A 53 5.96 16.04 -1.11
N GLY A 54 5.96 15.75 0.20
CA GLY A 54 6.08 16.79 1.22
C GLY A 54 7.50 17.35 1.33
N TYR A 55 7.64 18.67 1.23
CA TYR A 55 8.87 19.41 1.48
C TYR A 55 8.78 20.19 2.79
N PRO A 56 9.76 20.06 3.70
CA PRO A 56 9.73 20.85 4.93
C PRO A 56 10.19 22.29 4.68
N PRO A 57 9.64 23.27 5.44
CA PRO A 57 10.09 24.66 5.36
C PRO A 57 11.44 24.88 6.09
N VAL A 58 11.82 23.96 6.98
CA VAL A 58 13.05 24.01 7.81
C VAL A 58 13.69 22.63 7.91
N LEU A 59 14.98 22.57 8.21
CA LEU A 59 15.76 21.33 8.20
C LEU A 59 15.24 20.27 9.19
N GLU A 60 14.87 20.67 10.41
CA GLU A 60 14.32 19.78 11.44
C GLU A 60 12.94 19.22 11.08
N GLY A 61 12.31 19.78 10.06
CA GLY A 61 11.04 19.30 9.52
C GLY A 61 11.15 18.11 8.57
N ASN A 62 12.35 17.68 8.20
CA ASN A 62 12.55 16.55 7.31
C ASN A 62 11.96 15.25 7.87
N LEU A 63 11.41 14.43 6.98
CA LEU A 63 10.96 13.08 7.32
C LEU A 63 12.15 12.13 7.47
N THR A 64 13.14 12.23 6.58
CA THR A 64 14.37 11.44 6.55
C THR A 64 15.59 12.35 6.73
N PRO A 65 16.78 11.81 7.13
CA PRO A 65 18.00 12.61 7.28
C PRO A 65 18.50 13.26 5.98
N PHE A 66 17.97 12.83 4.83
CA PHE A 66 18.45 13.21 3.50
C PHE A 66 17.51 14.15 2.74
N GLY A 67 16.34 14.48 3.31
CA GLY A 67 15.37 15.37 2.70
C GLY A 67 15.88 16.79 2.49
N GLN A 68 15.35 17.48 1.48
CA GLN A 68 15.71 18.84 1.12
C GLN A 68 14.63 19.82 1.60
N PRO A 69 14.93 20.80 2.49
CA PRO A 69 13.96 21.83 2.85
C PRO A 69 13.69 22.77 1.65
N PHE A 70 12.45 23.17 1.47
CA PHE A 70 12.07 24.14 0.42
C PHE A 70 12.26 25.58 0.91
N ASN A 71 13.51 26.00 1.07
CA ASN A 71 13.84 27.25 1.77
C ASN A 71 14.97 28.06 1.10
N SER A 72 15.24 27.82 -0.18
CA SER A 72 16.28 28.54 -0.92
C SER A 72 15.91 28.76 -2.40
N GLN A 73 16.56 29.75 -3.01
CA GLN A 73 16.41 29.99 -4.45
C GLN A 73 16.94 28.83 -5.29
N GLU A 74 17.96 28.11 -4.81
CA GLU A 74 18.54 26.95 -5.50
C GLU A 74 17.49 25.84 -5.72
N ILE A 75 16.73 25.50 -4.68
CA ILE A 75 15.67 24.48 -4.81
C ILE A 75 14.51 25.00 -5.69
N ALA A 76 14.16 26.29 -5.57
CA ALA A 76 13.14 26.89 -6.41
C ALA A 76 13.54 26.83 -7.90
N ASP A 77 14.78 27.17 -8.23
CA ASP A 77 15.29 27.11 -9.62
C ASP A 77 15.33 25.68 -10.16
N ALA A 78 15.73 24.70 -9.33
CA ALA A 78 15.70 23.28 -9.71
C ALA A 78 14.27 22.79 -10.00
N HIS A 79 13.27 23.29 -9.27
CA HIS A 79 11.87 22.92 -9.43
C HIS A 79 11.15 23.57 -10.62
N ARG A 80 11.71 24.60 -11.26
CA ARG A 80 11.11 25.21 -12.46
C ARG A 80 10.85 24.19 -13.56
N GLN A 81 11.76 23.25 -13.80
CA GLN A 81 11.55 22.18 -14.77
C GLN A 81 10.39 21.24 -14.40
N VAL A 82 10.11 21.07 -13.10
CA VAL A 82 8.99 20.24 -12.62
C VAL A 82 7.65 20.93 -12.88
N THR A 83 7.56 22.23 -12.56
CA THR A 83 6.34 23.01 -12.81
C THR A 83 6.09 23.21 -14.30
N GLU A 84 7.14 23.52 -15.09
CA GLU A 84 7.05 23.64 -16.54
C GLU A 84 6.56 22.34 -17.22
N ALA A 85 7.09 21.18 -16.80
CA ALA A 85 6.66 19.89 -17.30
C ALA A 85 5.19 19.57 -16.93
N THR A 86 4.77 19.92 -15.72
CA THR A 86 3.39 19.75 -15.24
C THR A 86 2.43 20.64 -16.05
N HIS A 87 2.78 21.91 -16.25
CA HIS A 87 1.98 22.85 -17.03
C HIS A 87 1.90 22.45 -18.51
N ALA A 88 3.01 21.98 -19.10
CA ALA A 88 3.02 21.48 -20.47
C ALA A 88 2.02 20.34 -20.70
N GLY A 89 1.80 19.47 -19.68
CA GLY A 89 0.77 18.45 -19.67
C GLY A 89 -0.65 18.98 -19.35
N GLY A 90 -0.79 20.28 -19.04
CA GLY A 90 -2.08 20.95 -18.81
C GLY A 90 -2.63 20.78 -17.38
N ALA A 91 -1.82 20.39 -16.39
CA ALA A 91 -2.20 20.33 -14.98
C ALA A 91 -1.62 21.50 -14.18
N LEU A 92 -2.29 21.86 -13.08
CA LEU A 92 -1.75 22.78 -12.08
C LEU A 92 -0.71 22.05 -11.20
N ALA A 93 0.32 22.79 -10.77
CA ALA A 93 1.36 22.30 -9.89
C ALA A 93 1.19 22.87 -8.47
N ILE A 94 1.06 22.02 -7.45
CA ILE A 94 0.88 22.41 -6.05
C ILE A 94 2.00 21.79 -5.21
N LEU A 95 2.75 22.63 -4.48
CA LEU A 95 3.81 22.16 -3.59
C LEU A 95 3.24 21.79 -2.21
N GLN A 96 3.45 20.57 -1.71
CA GLN A 96 3.09 20.25 -0.34
C GLN A 96 4.16 20.72 0.64
N LEU A 97 3.78 21.57 1.60
CA LEU A 97 4.61 21.99 2.74
C LEU A 97 4.32 21.09 3.93
N LEU A 98 5.30 20.26 4.31
CA LEU A 98 5.18 19.25 5.35
C LEU A 98 6.31 19.37 6.35
N HIS A 99 6.00 19.48 7.64
CA HIS A 99 6.97 19.35 8.73
C HIS A 99 6.70 18.08 9.50
N ALA A 100 7.63 17.13 9.48
CA ALA A 100 7.46 15.79 10.04
C ALA A 100 7.17 15.80 11.57
N GLY A 101 7.66 16.81 12.29
CA GLY A 101 7.49 16.86 13.73
C GLY A 101 8.16 15.67 14.40
N ARG A 102 7.47 15.03 15.35
CA ARG A 102 7.96 13.84 16.07
C ARG A 102 8.05 12.56 15.21
N TYR A 103 7.64 12.63 13.94
CA TYR A 103 7.80 11.54 12.98
C TYR A 103 9.11 11.61 12.19
N GLY A 104 9.90 12.69 12.37
CA GLY A 104 11.22 12.77 11.76
C GLY A 104 12.12 11.59 12.17
N TYR A 105 12.69 10.91 11.18
CA TYR A 105 13.60 9.78 11.41
C TYR A 105 15.04 10.24 11.57
N HIS A 106 15.24 11.23 12.44
CA HIS A 106 16.54 11.85 12.74
C HIS A 106 16.55 12.47 14.16
N PRO A 107 17.73 12.73 14.76
CA PRO A 107 17.83 13.20 16.13
C PRO A 107 17.43 14.67 16.36
N MET A 108 17.16 15.43 15.29
CA MET A 108 16.74 16.84 15.37
C MET A 108 15.21 17.00 15.49
N SER A 109 14.47 15.91 15.63
CA SER A 109 13.00 15.91 15.68
C SER A 109 12.45 16.82 16.77
N VAL A 110 11.40 17.58 16.44
CA VAL A 110 10.71 18.53 17.32
C VAL A 110 9.20 18.26 17.34
N SER A 111 8.49 18.75 18.36
CA SER A 111 7.05 18.60 18.48
C SER A 111 6.44 19.75 19.29
N ALA A 112 5.12 19.80 19.39
CA ALA A 112 4.40 20.74 20.26
C ALA A 112 4.84 20.59 21.72
N SER A 113 4.98 19.37 22.21
CA SER A 113 5.60 19.05 23.51
C SER A 113 6.58 17.88 23.35
N ALA A 114 7.54 17.75 24.29
CA ALA A 114 8.50 16.66 24.29
C ALA A 114 7.79 15.31 24.34
N SER A 115 8.05 14.47 23.36
CA SER A 115 7.36 13.18 23.20
C SER A 115 8.15 12.23 22.32
N GLN A 116 7.79 10.94 22.39
CA GLN A 116 8.31 9.93 21.46
C GLN A 116 7.17 9.24 20.73
N SER A 117 7.30 9.18 19.41
CA SER A 117 6.39 8.40 18.57
C SER A 117 6.71 6.90 18.67
N PRO A 118 5.71 6.01 18.65
CA PRO A 118 5.95 4.57 18.61
C PRO A 118 6.55 4.07 17.28
N ILE A 119 6.53 4.89 16.22
CA ILE A 119 6.97 4.52 14.87
C ILE A 119 8.37 5.03 14.50
N THR A 120 9.03 5.84 15.37
CA THR A 120 10.41 6.31 15.19
C THR A 120 11.23 6.08 16.46
N PRO A 121 12.55 5.76 16.36
CA PRO A 121 13.40 5.59 17.52
C PRO A 121 13.87 6.91 18.14
N PHE A 122 13.64 8.05 17.49
CA PHE A 122 14.14 9.36 17.93
C PHE A 122 13.09 10.09 18.77
N PRO A 123 13.42 10.51 20.02
CA PRO A 123 12.55 11.39 20.79
C PRO A 123 12.55 12.79 20.19
N ALA A 124 11.38 13.43 20.20
CA ALA A 124 11.22 14.82 19.80
C ALA A 124 11.28 15.74 21.01
N ARG A 125 12.01 16.85 20.90
CA ARG A 125 11.99 17.92 21.89
C ARG A 125 10.83 18.90 21.66
N GLU A 126 10.45 19.62 22.68
CA GLU A 126 9.47 20.70 22.58
C GLU A 126 10.07 21.91 21.85
N LEU A 127 9.28 22.55 20.97
CA LEU A 127 9.61 23.85 20.38
C LEU A 127 9.41 24.97 21.40
N SER A 128 10.35 25.90 21.51
CA SER A 128 10.16 27.15 22.26
C SER A 128 9.18 28.08 21.54
N ASP A 129 8.67 29.12 22.19
CA ASP A 129 7.80 30.15 21.56
C ASP A 129 8.50 30.82 20.37
N GLU A 130 9.78 31.14 20.52
CA GLU A 130 10.58 31.73 19.44
C GLU A 130 10.69 30.79 18.22
N GLU A 131 10.93 29.51 18.45
CA GLU A 131 11.02 28.50 17.39
C GLU A 131 9.66 28.27 16.72
N VAL A 132 8.55 28.28 17.47
CA VAL A 132 7.19 28.23 16.90
C VAL A 132 6.96 29.39 15.93
N ARG A 133 7.32 30.63 16.34
CA ARG A 133 7.19 31.82 15.48
C ARG A 133 8.12 31.78 14.28
N ALA A 134 9.36 31.27 14.45
CA ALA A 134 10.31 31.07 13.36
C ALA A 134 9.79 30.05 12.34
N THR A 135 9.16 28.97 12.82
CA THR A 135 8.54 27.95 11.96
C THR A 135 7.37 28.54 11.15
N ILE A 136 6.50 29.31 11.78
CA ILE A 136 5.40 30.03 11.09
C ILE A 136 5.93 30.90 9.96
N LYS A 137 6.97 31.69 10.23
CA LYS A 137 7.62 32.54 9.22
C LYS A 137 8.21 31.74 8.08
N ALA A 138 8.85 30.59 8.40
CA ALA A 138 9.46 29.71 7.40
C ALA A 138 8.44 29.12 6.42
N TYR A 139 7.20 28.81 6.86
CA TYR A 139 6.13 28.40 5.96
C TYR A 139 5.78 29.48 4.92
N GLY A 140 5.71 30.75 5.36
CA GLY A 140 5.48 31.88 4.45
C GLY A 140 6.64 32.06 3.45
N GLU A 141 7.89 31.94 3.91
CA GLU A 141 9.08 32.01 3.04
C GLU A 141 9.12 30.86 2.03
N ALA A 142 8.79 29.61 2.47
CA ALA A 142 8.71 28.47 1.58
C ALA A 142 7.62 28.62 0.50
N ALA A 143 6.46 29.18 0.85
CA ALA A 143 5.40 29.48 -0.12
C ALA A 143 5.83 30.53 -1.17
N LYS A 144 6.65 31.52 -0.76
CA LYS A 144 7.24 32.48 -1.69
C LYS A 144 8.20 31.80 -2.67
N TYR A 145 9.08 30.90 -2.20
CA TYR A 145 9.96 30.11 -3.06
C TYR A 145 9.17 29.18 -3.99
N ALA A 146 8.06 28.60 -3.50
CA ALA A 146 7.16 27.78 -4.34
C ALA A 146 6.61 28.61 -5.52
N LYS A 147 6.11 29.82 -5.24
CA LYS A 147 5.66 30.75 -6.29
C LYS A 147 6.79 31.07 -7.27
N ASP A 148 7.99 31.38 -6.77
CA ASP A 148 9.16 31.70 -7.60
C ASP A 148 9.62 30.50 -8.46
N ALA A 149 9.35 29.27 -8.03
CA ALA A 149 9.54 28.03 -8.78
C ALA A 149 8.45 27.78 -9.84
N GLY A 150 7.39 28.58 -9.88
CA GLY A 150 6.30 28.45 -10.84
C GLY A 150 5.13 27.57 -10.39
N TYR A 151 5.05 27.20 -9.11
CA TYR A 151 3.87 26.52 -8.57
C TYR A 151 2.63 27.43 -8.60
N ASP A 152 1.46 26.83 -8.81
CA ASP A 152 0.15 27.51 -8.79
C ASP A 152 -0.42 27.64 -7.38
N GLY A 153 0.11 26.87 -6.43
CA GLY A 153 -0.33 26.88 -5.05
C GLY A 153 0.55 26.04 -4.14
N VAL A 154 0.19 26.08 -2.86
CA VAL A 154 0.77 25.19 -1.83
C VAL A 154 -0.32 24.41 -1.12
N GLN A 155 0.01 23.18 -0.71
CA GLN A 155 -0.80 22.39 0.22
C GLN A 155 -0.10 22.36 1.58
N ILE A 156 -0.73 22.92 2.61
CA ILE A 156 -0.23 22.92 4.00
C ILE A 156 -0.66 21.62 4.66
N MET A 157 0.33 20.80 5.08
CA MET A 157 0.08 19.48 5.68
C MET A 157 -0.27 19.59 7.16
N GLY A 158 -1.56 19.65 7.48
CA GLY A 158 -2.11 19.78 8.84
C GLY A 158 -2.73 18.52 9.42
N SER A 159 -2.44 17.33 8.86
CA SER A 159 -3.08 16.07 9.25
C SER A 159 -2.08 14.93 9.46
N GLU A 160 -2.59 13.71 9.67
CA GLU A 160 -1.88 12.43 9.73
C GLU A 160 -0.81 12.33 10.84
N GLY A 161 -0.88 13.23 11.85
CA GLY A 161 0.02 13.25 13.00
C GLY A 161 1.34 13.96 12.76
N TYR A 162 1.49 14.75 11.70
CA TYR A 162 2.62 15.63 11.46
C TYR A 162 2.60 16.86 12.38
N LEU A 163 3.62 17.73 12.33
CA LEU A 163 3.82 18.79 13.33
C LEU A 163 2.57 19.62 13.60
N ILE A 164 1.88 20.10 12.59
CA ILE A 164 0.67 20.95 12.78
C ILE A 164 -0.41 20.17 13.52
N ASN A 165 -0.65 18.90 13.13
CA ASN A 165 -1.62 18.05 13.82
C ASN A 165 -1.19 17.71 15.25
N GLN A 166 0.14 17.68 15.53
CA GLN A 166 0.68 17.52 16.90
C GLN A 166 0.36 18.72 17.80
N PHE A 167 0.24 19.93 17.25
CA PHE A 167 -0.24 21.11 18.01
C PHE A 167 -1.74 21.04 18.30
N LEU A 168 -2.53 20.47 17.41
CA LEU A 168 -4.00 20.39 17.51
C LEU A 168 -4.49 19.36 18.54
N ALA A 169 -3.82 18.22 18.66
CA ALA A 169 -4.27 17.11 19.48
C ALA A 169 -3.74 17.20 20.93
N GLU A 170 -4.63 16.99 21.92
CA GLU A 170 -4.24 16.91 23.34
C GLU A 170 -3.18 15.85 23.61
N ARG A 171 -3.21 14.76 22.85
CA ARG A 171 -2.23 13.65 22.92
C ARG A 171 -0.78 14.13 22.89
N THR A 172 -0.47 15.15 22.10
CA THR A 172 0.89 15.62 21.80
C THR A 172 1.14 17.06 22.19
N ASN A 173 0.11 17.82 22.54
CA ASN A 173 0.24 19.20 22.97
C ASN A 173 -0.16 19.34 24.45
N GLN A 174 0.84 19.31 25.32
CA GLN A 174 0.71 19.48 26.78
C GLN A 174 1.18 20.88 27.23
N ARG A 175 1.26 21.85 26.28
CA ARG A 175 1.69 23.22 26.55
C ARG A 175 0.68 23.98 27.39
N THR A 176 1.17 24.94 28.17
CA THR A 176 0.33 25.84 29.00
C THR A 176 0.46 27.31 28.60
N ASP A 177 1.23 27.59 27.54
CA ASP A 177 1.43 28.92 26.95
C ASP A 177 0.34 29.26 25.92
N ASP A 178 0.63 30.20 25.01
CA ASP A 178 -0.31 30.66 23.97
C ASP A 178 -0.54 29.66 22.83
N TRP A 179 0.19 28.54 22.82
CA TRP A 179 0.15 27.51 21.76
C TRP A 179 -0.51 26.20 22.23
N GLY A 180 -1.01 26.12 23.49
CA GLY A 180 -1.59 24.92 24.05
C GLY A 180 -2.55 25.16 25.19
N GLY A 181 -3.11 24.06 25.74
CA GLY A 181 -4.13 24.08 26.78
C GLY A 181 -5.54 24.04 26.19
N SER A 182 -6.18 25.15 25.86
CA SER A 182 -7.52 25.17 25.26
C SER A 182 -7.48 24.81 23.77
N ALA A 183 -8.57 24.32 23.20
CA ALA A 183 -8.71 24.06 21.77
C ALA A 183 -8.38 25.30 20.92
N GLU A 184 -8.88 26.46 21.30
CA GLU A 184 -8.59 27.74 20.66
C GLU A 184 -7.07 28.03 20.57
N LYS A 185 -6.33 27.82 21.67
CA LYS A 185 -4.89 28.02 21.69
C LYS A 185 -4.15 26.97 20.85
N ARG A 186 -4.62 25.73 20.83
CA ARG A 186 -4.04 24.68 19.98
C ARG A 186 -4.24 24.95 18.48
N MET A 187 -5.35 25.60 18.10
CA MET A 187 -5.65 26.01 16.72
C MET A 187 -4.83 27.22 16.26
N ARG A 188 -4.24 27.98 17.15
CA ARG A 188 -3.48 29.18 16.81
C ARG A 188 -2.33 28.91 15.84
N PHE A 189 -1.58 27.84 16.05
CA PHE A 189 -0.41 27.50 15.23
C PHE A 189 -0.76 27.32 13.74
N PRO A 190 -1.70 26.43 13.33
CA PRO A 190 -2.11 26.33 11.93
C PRO A 190 -2.71 27.61 11.35
N ILE A 191 -3.49 28.36 12.12
CA ILE A 191 -4.10 29.60 11.66
C ILE A 191 -3.03 30.66 11.34
N GLU A 192 -2.05 30.83 12.21
CA GLU A 192 -0.95 31.78 11.98
C GLU A 192 -0.05 31.32 10.81
N ILE A 193 0.12 30.02 10.56
CA ILE A 193 0.80 29.49 9.37
C ILE A 193 0.03 29.91 8.11
N VAL A 194 -1.28 29.68 8.04
CA VAL A 194 -2.10 30.06 6.87
C VAL A 194 -2.02 31.55 6.62
N LYS A 195 -2.15 32.40 7.66
CA LYS A 195 -2.00 33.84 7.53
C LYS A 195 -0.62 34.24 7.00
N ALA A 196 0.45 33.62 7.50
CA ALA A 196 1.82 33.90 7.04
C ALA A 196 2.01 33.49 5.56
N VAL A 197 1.45 32.35 5.15
CA VAL A 197 1.47 31.90 3.75
C VAL A 197 0.65 32.84 2.88
N ARG A 198 -0.60 33.19 3.26
CA ARG A 198 -1.46 34.10 2.48
C ARG A 198 -0.83 35.49 2.30
N ALA A 199 -0.18 36.00 3.34
CA ALA A 199 0.53 37.28 3.28
C ALA A 199 1.78 37.26 2.35
N ALA A 200 2.35 36.08 2.11
CA ALA A 200 3.58 35.93 1.30
C ALA A 200 3.34 35.72 -0.21
N VAL A 201 2.09 35.41 -0.61
CA VAL A 201 1.74 35.05 -1.98
C VAL A 201 0.57 35.89 -2.51
N PRO A 202 0.39 36.02 -3.85
CA PRO A 202 -0.73 36.79 -4.42
C PRO A 202 -2.08 36.07 -4.22
N GLU A 203 -3.19 36.80 -4.47
CA GLU A 203 -4.54 36.28 -4.28
C GLU A 203 -4.89 35.11 -5.21
N ASP A 204 -4.28 35.06 -6.40
CA ASP A 204 -4.46 33.98 -7.39
C ASP A 204 -3.52 32.78 -7.19
N PHE A 205 -2.89 32.69 -6.02
CA PHE A 205 -2.07 31.54 -5.62
C PHE A 205 -2.85 30.67 -4.65
N VAL A 206 -3.14 29.42 -5.02
CA VAL A 206 -4.01 28.50 -4.28
C VAL A 206 -3.38 28.09 -2.94
N ILE A 207 -4.12 28.23 -1.87
CA ILE A 207 -3.78 27.67 -0.55
C ILE A 207 -4.74 26.52 -0.27
N ASP A 208 -4.26 25.29 -0.44
CA ASP A 208 -4.93 24.09 0.03
C ASP A 208 -4.44 23.75 1.44
N TYR A 209 -5.33 23.41 2.36
CA TYR A 209 -4.95 22.94 3.68
C TYR A 209 -5.45 21.50 3.86
N ARG A 210 -4.53 20.56 4.10
CA ARG A 210 -4.89 19.18 4.37
C ARG A 210 -5.21 19.01 5.85
N ILE A 211 -6.52 18.98 6.15
CA ILE A 211 -7.08 18.91 7.48
C ILE A 211 -7.31 17.46 7.91
N SER A 212 -6.98 17.14 9.16
CA SER A 212 -7.33 15.82 9.73
C SER A 212 -8.82 15.79 10.05
N VAL A 213 -9.60 15.11 9.20
CA VAL A 213 -11.05 14.94 9.47
C VAL A 213 -11.32 13.79 10.42
N LEU A 214 -10.35 12.89 10.60
CA LEU A 214 -10.36 11.77 11.54
C LEU A 214 -8.94 11.53 12.05
N ASP A 215 -8.68 11.72 13.34
CA ASP A 215 -7.36 11.41 13.92
C ASP A 215 -7.17 9.91 14.17
N LEU A 216 -8.21 9.19 14.59
CA LEU A 216 -8.21 7.75 14.89
C LEU A 216 -7.13 7.32 15.88
N VAL A 217 -6.78 8.21 16.81
CA VAL A 217 -5.85 7.97 17.93
C VAL A 217 -6.45 8.48 19.24
N GLU A 218 -6.15 7.80 20.34
CA GLU A 218 -6.54 8.25 21.66
C GLU A 218 -6.01 9.66 21.95
N GLY A 219 -6.85 10.57 22.49
CA GLY A 219 -6.50 11.96 22.72
C GLY A 219 -6.39 12.82 21.45
N GLY A 220 -6.94 12.34 20.34
CA GLY A 220 -7.12 13.13 19.13
C GLY A 220 -8.21 14.20 19.26
N GLN A 221 -8.47 14.93 18.18
CA GLN A 221 -9.46 16.00 18.12
C GLN A 221 -10.90 15.46 18.19
N THR A 222 -11.84 16.28 18.67
CA THR A 222 -13.27 16.06 18.50
C THR A 222 -13.71 16.56 17.11
N GLN A 223 -14.88 16.12 16.66
CA GLN A 223 -15.46 16.62 15.41
C GLN A 223 -15.75 18.13 15.48
N GLU A 224 -16.21 18.63 16.63
CA GLU A 224 -16.43 20.06 16.84
C GLU A 224 -15.14 20.87 16.74
N GLU A 225 -14.04 20.41 17.35
CA GLU A 225 -12.71 21.03 17.22
C GLU A 225 -12.26 21.08 15.75
N ILE A 226 -12.47 20.00 14.98
CA ILE A 226 -12.13 19.94 13.56
C ILE A 226 -12.98 20.92 12.74
N HIS A 227 -14.28 20.98 12.98
CA HIS A 227 -15.20 21.88 12.29
C HIS A 227 -14.89 23.36 12.60
N GLU A 228 -14.58 23.67 13.85
CA GLU A 228 -14.19 25.04 14.24
C GLU A 228 -12.85 25.44 13.60
N LEU A 229 -11.87 24.55 13.61
CA LEU A 229 -10.62 24.78 12.89
C LEU A 229 -10.85 25.05 11.40
N ALA A 230 -11.72 24.29 10.75
CA ALA A 230 -12.02 24.44 9.32
C ALA A 230 -12.60 25.84 9.01
N ARG A 231 -13.55 26.34 9.82
CA ARG A 231 -14.09 27.70 9.67
C ARG A 231 -13.01 28.77 9.84
N GLN A 232 -12.17 28.64 10.87
CA GLN A 232 -11.10 29.60 11.13
C GLN A 232 -10.00 29.56 10.04
N LEU A 233 -9.72 28.39 9.45
CA LEU A 233 -8.80 28.27 8.30
C LEU A 233 -9.38 28.95 7.04
N GLN A 234 -10.69 28.78 6.77
CA GLN A 234 -11.37 29.50 5.71
C GLN A 234 -11.27 31.02 5.92
N ASP A 235 -11.57 31.51 7.12
CA ASP A 235 -11.45 32.92 7.48
C ASP A 235 -9.99 33.45 7.38
N ALA A 236 -9.01 32.60 7.59
CA ALA A 236 -7.59 32.91 7.45
C ALA A 236 -7.10 32.96 5.99
N GLY A 237 -7.92 32.50 5.04
CA GLY A 237 -7.68 32.62 3.61
C GLY A 237 -7.20 31.36 2.90
N VAL A 238 -7.61 30.16 3.33
CA VAL A 238 -7.49 28.95 2.53
C VAL A 238 -8.51 28.97 1.40
N ASP A 239 -8.14 28.44 0.23
CA ASP A 239 -8.99 28.37 -0.95
C ASP A 239 -9.69 27.01 -1.07
N MET A 240 -9.16 25.97 -0.45
CA MET A 240 -9.75 24.63 -0.42
C MET A 240 -9.24 23.81 0.77
N LEU A 241 -9.98 22.78 1.17
CA LEU A 241 -9.63 21.86 2.25
C LEU A 241 -9.53 20.41 1.74
N SER A 242 -8.38 19.81 1.88
CA SER A 242 -8.16 18.39 1.56
C SER A 242 -8.27 17.51 2.80
N SER A 243 -9.06 16.43 2.74
CA SER A 243 -9.21 15.51 3.88
C SER A 243 -7.96 14.66 4.11
N GLY A 244 -7.54 14.55 5.36
CA GLY A 244 -6.54 13.61 5.87
C GLY A 244 -7.18 12.63 6.86
N ILE A 245 -6.79 11.36 6.82
CA ILE A 245 -7.44 10.29 7.58
C ILE A 245 -6.42 9.51 8.40
N GLY A 246 -6.54 9.59 9.71
CA GLY A 246 -5.78 8.80 10.67
C GLY A 246 -4.31 9.22 10.79
N TRP A 247 -3.78 9.13 11.98
CA TRP A 247 -2.36 9.29 12.22
C TRP A 247 -1.58 8.07 11.73
N HIS A 248 -0.31 8.24 11.36
CA HIS A 248 0.54 7.11 10.96
C HIS A 248 0.71 6.04 12.04
N GLU A 249 0.53 6.38 13.30
CA GLU A 249 0.57 5.46 14.45
C GLU A 249 -0.81 4.90 14.86
N ALA A 250 -1.88 5.25 14.14
CA ALA A 250 -3.22 4.75 14.43
C ALA A 250 -3.28 3.22 14.33
N GLN A 251 -4.06 2.62 15.22
CA GLN A 251 -4.30 1.17 15.21
C GLN A 251 -5.50 0.78 14.32
N VAL A 252 -6.01 1.73 13.55
CA VAL A 252 -7.04 1.55 12.53
C VAL A 252 -6.39 1.69 11.16
N PRO A 253 -6.50 0.69 10.27
CA PRO A 253 -5.94 0.81 8.92
C PRO A 253 -6.73 1.84 8.10
N THR A 254 -6.05 2.63 7.25
CA THR A 254 -6.72 3.69 6.48
C THR A 254 -6.54 3.59 4.98
N ILE A 255 -5.58 2.80 4.50
CA ILE A 255 -5.18 2.80 3.09
C ILE A 255 -4.91 1.43 2.49
N VAL A 256 -4.88 0.36 3.30
CA VAL A 256 -4.60 -1.00 2.82
C VAL A 256 -5.81 -1.62 2.12
N THR A 257 -5.59 -2.72 1.39
CA THR A 257 -6.62 -3.35 0.56
C THR A 257 -7.86 -3.81 1.34
N SER A 258 -7.72 -4.18 2.64
CA SER A 258 -8.85 -4.58 3.48
C SER A 258 -9.75 -3.42 3.94
N VAL A 259 -9.35 -2.18 3.71
CA VAL A 259 -10.22 -1.00 3.95
C VAL A 259 -11.19 -0.85 2.79
N PRO A 260 -12.50 -0.80 3.00
CA PRO A 260 -13.47 -0.61 1.92
C PRO A 260 -13.24 0.68 1.13
N ARG A 261 -13.61 0.66 -0.15
CA ARG A 261 -13.56 1.87 -1.00
C ARG A 261 -14.48 2.95 -0.45
N GLY A 262 -13.98 4.20 -0.43
CA GLY A 262 -14.73 5.34 0.09
C GLY A 262 -15.04 5.29 1.59
N ALA A 263 -14.37 4.41 2.36
CA ALA A 263 -14.68 4.15 3.78
C ALA A 263 -14.78 5.40 4.65
N PHE A 264 -14.06 6.45 4.32
CA PHE A 264 -13.98 7.68 5.13
C PHE A 264 -14.64 8.90 4.49
N ALA A 265 -15.30 8.73 3.32
CA ALA A 265 -15.92 9.84 2.60
C ALA A 265 -17.00 10.57 3.43
N TRP A 266 -17.69 9.84 4.33
CA TRP A 266 -18.66 10.42 5.23
C TRP A 266 -18.08 11.57 6.10
N ALA A 267 -16.85 11.44 6.58
CA ALA A 267 -16.20 12.48 7.40
C ALA A 267 -15.90 13.75 6.59
N THR A 268 -15.55 13.59 5.30
CA THR A 268 -15.40 14.73 4.39
C THR A 268 -16.74 15.39 4.09
N ALA A 269 -17.82 14.61 3.94
CA ALA A 269 -19.17 15.16 3.78
C ALA A 269 -19.64 15.96 5.01
N GLU A 270 -19.28 15.55 6.23
CA GLU A 270 -19.55 16.35 7.44
C GLU A 270 -18.76 17.68 7.46
N LEU A 271 -17.49 17.65 7.04
CA LEU A 271 -16.67 18.85 6.89
C LEU A 271 -17.29 19.83 5.87
N ARG A 272 -17.76 19.32 4.73
CA ARG A 272 -18.38 20.10 3.66
C ARG A 272 -19.60 20.93 4.15
N LYS A 273 -20.32 20.46 5.17
CA LYS A 273 -21.51 21.16 5.70
C LYS A 273 -21.18 22.44 6.48
N VAL A 274 -19.92 22.65 6.87
CA VAL A 274 -19.52 23.72 7.79
C VAL A 274 -18.58 24.75 7.16
N VAL A 275 -18.22 24.59 5.89
CA VAL A 275 -17.36 25.49 5.12
C VAL A 275 -17.96 25.80 3.76
N ASP A 276 -17.59 26.94 3.17
CA ASP A 276 -18.01 27.36 1.83
C ASP A 276 -16.93 27.06 0.76
N VAL A 277 -15.68 26.86 1.19
CA VAL A 277 -14.58 26.48 0.27
C VAL A 277 -14.72 25.03 -0.19
N PRO A 278 -14.27 24.69 -1.41
CA PRO A 278 -14.28 23.32 -1.91
C PRO A 278 -13.55 22.35 -1.00
N VAL A 279 -14.11 21.13 -0.83
CA VAL A 279 -13.50 20.04 -0.07
C VAL A 279 -13.04 18.91 -1.01
N VAL A 280 -11.89 18.32 -0.69
CA VAL A 280 -11.27 17.24 -1.45
C VAL A 280 -11.37 15.93 -0.68
N ILE A 281 -11.99 14.93 -1.31
CA ILE A 281 -12.17 13.60 -0.73
C ILE A 281 -10.92 12.78 -0.97
N ALA A 282 -10.38 12.15 0.07
CA ALA A 282 -9.21 11.27 -0.02
C ALA A 282 -9.48 9.87 0.57
N ASN A 283 -8.52 8.98 0.38
CA ASN A 283 -8.43 7.61 0.87
C ASN A 283 -9.39 6.60 0.21
N ARG A 284 -8.80 5.52 -0.28
CA ARG A 284 -9.51 4.36 -0.84
C ARG A 284 -10.45 4.67 -2.01
N ILE A 285 -10.08 5.62 -2.85
CA ILE A 285 -10.73 5.94 -4.13
C ILE A 285 -9.76 5.46 -5.22
N ASN A 286 -10.06 4.38 -5.91
CA ASN A 286 -9.15 3.75 -6.89
C ASN A 286 -9.82 3.32 -8.19
N THR A 287 -11.09 3.69 -8.40
CA THR A 287 -11.81 3.50 -9.67
C THR A 287 -12.57 4.76 -10.06
N PRO A 288 -12.77 5.01 -11.38
CA PRO A 288 -13.56 6.16 -11.84
C PRO A 288 -15.00 6.13 -11.32
N GLN A 289 -15.59 4.93 -11.19
CA GLN A 289 -16.97 4.76 -10.72
C GLN A 289 -17.15 5.24 -9.28
N VAL A 290 -16.24 4.88 -8.38
CA VAL A 290 -16.25 5.36 -6.97
C VAL A 290 -16.03 6.87 -6.93
N ALA A 291 -15.09 7.39 -7.72
CA ALA A 291 -14.84 8.83 -7.80
C ALA A 291 -16.08 9.61 -8.25
N GLU A 292 -16.76 9.15 -9.31
CA GLU A 292 -17.99 9.77 -9.82
C GLU A 292 -19.12 9.73 -8.79
N GLN A 293 -19.36 8.55 -8.17
CA GLN A 293 -20.40 8.38 -7.15
C GLN A 293 -20.21 9.26 -5.92
N LEU A 294 -18.97 9.51 -5.51
CA LEU A 294 -18.67 10.42 -4.41
C LEU A 294 -18.93 11.88 -4.78
N LEU A 295 -18.61 12.28 -6.02
CA LEU A 295 -18.79 13.63 -6.52
C LEU A 295 -20.24 13.98 -6.86
N ASP A 296 -21.06 13.01 -7.24
CA ASP A 296 -22.49 13.21 -7.57
C ASP A 296 -23.45 12.83 -6.44
N GLY A 297 -22.92 12.32 -5.31
CA GLY A 297 -23.70 11.92 -4.14
C GLY A 297 -24.42 10.56 -4.25
N SER A 298 -24.18 9.80 -5.32
CA SER A 298 -24.77 8.47 -5.49
C SER A 298 -24.03 7.34 -4.81
N PHE A 299 -22.90 7.61 -4.15
CA PHE A 299 -22.12 6.60 -3.43
C PHE A 299 -22.93 5.96 -2.29
N ASN A 300 -22.95 4.63 -2.27
CA ASN A 300 -23.64 3.86 -1.24
C ASN A 300 -22.67 3.25 -0.22
N PRO A 301 -22.55 3.83 1.00
CA PRO A 301 -21.65 3.32 2.04
C PRO A 301 -22.06 1.95 2.60
N GLU A 302 -23.30 1.50 2.37
CA GLU A 302 -23.74 0.15 2.76
C GLU A 302 -23.32 -0.91 1.72
N GLY A 303 -22.72 -0.49 0.60
CA GLY A 303 -22.39 -1.35 -0.53
C GLY A 303 -23.55 -1.62 -1.47
N GLY A 304 -23.30 -2.35 -2.58
CA GLY A 304 -24.29 -2.65 -3.59
C GLY A 304 -24.49 -1.54 -4.63
N GLU A 305 -25.71 -1.39 -5.13
CA GLU A 305 -26.03 -0.43 -6.18
C GLU A 305 -25.93 1.03 -5.71
N ALA A 306 -25.62 1.93 -6.64
CA ALA A 306 -25.59 3.38 -6.39
C ALA A 306 -26.94 3.88 -5.89
N ARG A 307 -26.92 4.86 -4.97
CA ARG A 307 -28.14 5.51 -4.47
C ARG A 307 -28.74 6.42 -5.51
N THR A 308 -30.05 6.59 -5.45
CA THR A 308 -30.76 7.56 -6.30
C THR A 308 -30.86 8.88 -5.56
N GLY A 309 -30.06 9.87 -5.97
CA GLY A 309 -30.00 11.20 -5.34
C GLY A 309 -29.25 11.20 -4.00
N GLY A 310 -28.51 12.24 -3.72
CA GLY A 310 -27.76 12.46 -2.51
C GLY A 310 -26.94 13.74 -2.64
N GLU A 311 -26.46 14.26 -1.52
CA GLU A 311 -25.52 15.37 -1.55
C GLU A 311 -24.13 14.85 -1.89
N PRO A 312 -23.35 15.56 -2.72
CA PRO A 312 -21.94 15.26 -2.96
C PRO A 312 -21.15 15.18 -1.65
N PHE A 313 -20.18 14.26 -1.60
CA PHE A 313 -19.29 14.11 -0.45
C PHE A 313 -18.17 15.17 -0.44
N GLY A 314 -17.91 15.81 -1.56
CA GLY A 314 -16.94 16.88 -1.77
C GLY A 314 -16.95 17.34 -3.23
N GLU A 315 -16.12 18.34 -3.54
CA GLU A 315 -16.01 18.93 -4.88
C GLU A 315 -14.89 18.32 -5.73
N PHE A 316 -13.89 17.69 -5.08
CA PHE A 316 -12.77 17.01 -5.73
C PHE A 316 -12.50 15.65 -5.10
N VAL A 317 -11.82 14.79 -5.87
CA VAL A 317 -11.22 13.55 -5.37
C VAL A 317 -9.69 13.63 -5.49
N SER A 318 -8.99 13.19 -4.43
CA SER A 318 -7.52 13.08 -4.41
C SER A 318 -7.10 11.64 -4.59
N LEU A 319 -6.43 11.36 -5.71
CA LEU A 319 -5.98 10.02 -6.12
C LEU A 319 -4.45 9.97 -6.12
N ALA A 320 -3.84 9.40 -5.08
CA ALA A 320 -2.38 9.26 -5.02
C ALA A 320 -1.92 7.97 -5.74
N ARG A 321 -2.08 6.81 -5.11
CA ARG A 321 -1.64 5.52 -5.65
C ARG A 321 -2.30 5.09 -6.97
N PRO A 322 -3.54 5.46 -7.30
CA PRO A 322 -4.08 5.22 -8.63
C PRO A 322 -3.24 5.84 -9.75
N MET A 323 -2.66 7.03 -9.51
CA MET A 323 -1.76 7.70 -10.46
C MET A 323 -0.38 7.05 -10.58
N LEU A 324 0.05 6.24 -9.59
CA LEU A 324 1.20 5.33 -9.75
C LEU A 324 0.83 4.13 -10.63
N ALA A 325 -0.34 3.56 -10.40
CA ALA A 325 -0.78 2.38 -11.14
C ALA A 325 -1.04 2.71 -12.61
N ASP A 326 -1.64 3.85 -12.89
CA ASP A 326 -1.96 4.30 -14.26
C ASP A 326 -1.89 5.82 -14.40
N ALA A 327 -0.93 6.32 -15.16
CA ALA A 327 -0.82 7.75 -15.48
C ALA A 327 -2.01 8.24 -16.32
N GLU A 328 -2.58 7.38 -17.18
CA GLU A 328 -3.68 7.67 -18.11
C GLU A 328 -5.08 7.52 -17.49
N PHE A 329 -5.18 7.37 -16.17
CA PHE A 329 -6.43 7.10 -15.46
C PHE A 329 -7.59 8.03 -15.88
N VAL A 330 -7.35 9.34 -15.92
CA VAL A 330 -8.40 10.33 -16.24
C VAL A 330 -8.77 10.30 -17.71
N ASN A 331 -7.79 10.22 -18.61
CA ASN A 331 -8.04 10.16 -20.05
C ASN A 331 -8.83 8.89 -20.42
N ARG A 332 -8.47 7.73 -19.87
CA ARG A 332 -9.20 6.48 -20.09
C ARG A 332 -10.61 6.54 -19.53
N ALA A 333 -10.80 7.11 -18.35
CA ALA A 333 -12.13 7.33 -17.79
C ALA A 333 -12.96 8.26 -18.67
N ALA A 334 -12.38 9.32 -19.20
CA ALA A 334 -13.04 10.27 -20.12
C ALA A 334 -13.40 9.63 -21.47
N ALA A 335 -12.60 8.69 -21.95
CA ALA A 335 -12.86 7.92 -23.17
C ALA A 335 -13.90 6.80 -22.98
N GLY A 336 -14.37 6.55 -21.75
CA GLY A 336 -15.25 5.43 -21.45
C GLY A 336 -14.53 4.06 -21.43
N GLU A 337 -13.22 4.05 -21.29
CA GLU A 337 -12.33 2.87 -21.32
C GLU A 337 -11.87 2.46 -19.90
N ALA A 338 -12.76 2.53 -18.92
CA ALA A 338 -12.43 2.23 -17.51
C ALA A 338 -11.85 0.82 -17.31
N GLU A 339 -12.24 -0.16 -18.14
CA GLU A 339 -11.71 -1.52 -18.10
C GLU A 339 -10.24 -1.63 -18.50
N LEU A 340 -9.70 -0.62 -19.19
CA LEU A 340 -8.29 -0.57 -19.58
C LEU A 340 -7.40 0.10 -18.51
N ILE A 341 -7.98 0.73 -17.50
CA ILE A 341 -7.22 1.36 -16.42
C ILE A 341 -6.50 0.27 -15.62
N ASN A 342 -5.20 0.47 -15.40
CA ASN A 342 -4.44 -0.39 -14.49
C ASN A 342 -4.73 0.02 -13.04
N HIS A 343 -5.76 -0.54 -12.43
CA HIS A 343 -6.25 -0.12 -11.13
C HIS A 343 -5.24 -0.41 -9.99
N CYS A 344 -5.11 0.56 -9.08
CA CYS A 344 -4.40 0.35 -7.82
C CYS A 344 -5.16 -0.66 -6.95
N ILE A 345 -4.51 -1.76 -6.61
CA ILE A 345 -5.05 -2.82 -5.72
C ILE A 345 -4.76 -2.59 -4.23
N ALA A 346 -4.33 -1.41 -3.85
CA ALA A 346 -4.06 -0.98 -2.47
C ALA A 346 -3.10 -1.89 -1.66
N CYS A 347 -2.21 -2.62 -2.33
CA CYS A 347 -1.28 -3.59 -1.73
C CYS A 347 -0.15 -2.97 -0.91
N ASN A 348 0.19 -1.70 -1.10
CA ASN A 348 1.28 -0.94 -0.47
C ASN A 348 2.71 -1.43 -0.76
N GLN A 349 2.91 -2.56 -1.44
CA GLN A 349 4.19 -3.31 -1.48
C GLN A 349 5.32 -2.60 -2.22
N ALA A 350 5.03 -1.85 -3.30
CA ALA A 350 6.04 -1.19 -4.12
C ALA A 350 6.04 0.34 -3.98
N CYS A 351 5.09 0.89 -3.25
CA CYS A 351 4.99 2.31 -2.96
C CYS A 351 5.39 2.60 -1.50
N LEU A 352 4.46 2.44 -0.55
CA LEU A 352 4.72 2.77 0.86
C LEU A 352 5.82 1.91 1.50
N ASP A 353 5.85 0.58 1.25
CA ASP A 353 6.91 -0.25 1.82
C ASP A 353 8.30 0.17 1.31
N HIS A 354 8.43 0.60 0.04
CA HIS A 354 9.66 1.15 -0.53
C HIS A 354 10.07 2.46 0.17
N THR A 355 9.13 3.39 0.36
CA THR A 355 9.40 4.64 1.07
C THR A 355 9.97 4.39 2.46
N PHE A 356 9.43 3.40 3.20
CA PHE A 356 9.93 3.05 4.54
C PHE A 356 11.21 2.19 4.54
N THR A 357 11.74 1.83 3.38
CA THR A 357 13.04 1.18 3.21
C THR A 357 14.07 2.05 2.50
N ASN A 358 13.75 3.33 2.27
CA ASN A 358 14.55 4.30 1.50
C ASN A 358 14.81 3.85 0.05
N GLU A 359 13.85 3.16 -0.53
CA GLU A 359 13.83 2.79 -1.93
C GLU A 359 12.87 3.73 -2.68
N ARG A 360 13.15 3.99 -3.96
CA ARG A 360 12.26 4.76 -4.82
C ARG A 360 10.89 4.09 -4.90
N ALA A 361 9.82 4.85 -4.66
CA ALA A 361 8.47 4.35 -4.81
C ALA A 361 8.17 3.99 -6.27
N THR A 362 7.46 2.87 -6.44
CA THR A 362 6.93 2.40 -7.73
C THR A 362 5.59 1.72 -7.49
N CYS A 363 5.05 1.02 -8.46
CA CYS A 363 3.80 0.29 -8.29
C CYS A 363 3.97 -1.20 -8.63
N LEU A 364 3.32 -2.08 -7.86
CA LEU A 364 3.35 -3.51 -8.09
C LEU A 364 2.84 -3.87 -9.50
N VAL A 365 1.71 -3.27 -9.90
CA VAL A 365 1.08 -3.51 -11.21
C VAL A 365 1.64 -2.59 -12.33
N ASN A 366 2.52 -1.64 -11.99
CA ASN A 366 3.18 -0.76 -12.95
C ASN A 366 4.62 -0.46 -12.51
N PRO A 367 5.57 -1.33 -12.77
CA PRO A 367 6.97 -1.15 -12.34
C PRO A 367 7.70 0.00 -13.04
N ARG A 368 7.08 0.65 -14.03
CA ARG A 368 7.60 1.85 -14.72
C ARG A 368 7.37 3.12 -13.89
N ALA A 369 6.35 3.13 -13.02
CA ALA A 369 6.05 4.27 -12.17
C ALA A 369 7.27 4.65 -11.30
N GLY A 370 7.69 5.90 -11.36
CA GLY A 370 8.92 6.40 -10.74
C GLY A 370 10.21 6.07 -11.52
N TYR A 371 10.12 5.31 -12.61
CA TYR A 371 11.23 4.91 -13.50
C TYR A 371 10.97 5.31 -14.96
N GLU A 372 10.16 6.34 -15.22
CA GLU A 372 9.73 6.79 -16.56
C GLU A 372 10.92 7.14 -17.47
N THR A 373 12.03 7.64 -16.89
CA THR A 373 13.25 7.97 -17.65
C THR A 373 14.16 6.77 -17.88
N GLU A 374 13.99 5.68 -17.14
CA GLU A 374 14.92 4.55 -17.07
C GLU A 374 14.32 3.27 -17.67
N LEU A 375 13.08 2.94 -17.37
CA LEU A 375 12.38 1.74 -17.86
C LEU A 375 11.39 2.11 -18.97
N LYS A 376 11.91 2.33 -20.18
CA LYS A 376 11.13 2.72 -21.35
C LYS A 376 10.80 1.53 -22.23
N LEU A 377 9.53 1.38 -22.59
CA LEU A 377 9.07 0.40 -23.58
C LEU A 377 9.09 1.03 -24.97
N LEU A 378 10.29 1.18 -25.53
CA LEU A 378 10.45 1.75 -26.87
C LEU A 378 9.96 0.78 -27.95
N PRO A 379 9.30 1.25 -29.01
CA PRO A 379 8.90 0.40 -30.13
C PRO A 379 10.09 -0.38 -30.71
N THR A 380 9.88 -1.67 -30.98
CA THR A 380 10.93 -2.49 -31.61
C THR A 380 11.14 -2.09 -33.08
N ARG A 381 12.36 -2.26 -33.55
CA ARG A 381 12.69 -2.08 -34.99
C ARG A 381 12.40 -3.33 -35.82
N THR A 382 12.41 -4.50 -35.17
CA THR A 382 12.17 -5.80 -35.80
C THR A 382 11.27 -6.61 -34.90
N ALA A 383 10.00 -6.77 -35.31
CA ALA A 383 9.03 -7.55 -34.58
C ALA A 383 9.42 -9.04 -34.57
N LYS A 384 9.43 -9.66 -33.40
CA LYS A 384 9.66 -11.08 -33.19
C LYS A 384 8.35 -11.76 -32.82
N ARG A 385 8.22 -13.05 -33.10
CA ARG A 385 7.19 -13.92 -32.53
C ARG A 385 7.65 -14.40 -31.16
N VAL A 386 6.96 -14.01 -30.11
CA VAL A 386 7.31 -14.35 -28.71
C VAL A 386 6.22 -15.24 -28.12
N GLY A 387 6.60 -16.45 -27.70
CA GLY A 387 5.73 -17.38 -26.98
C GLY A 387 5.89 -17.20 -25.47
N VAL A 388 4.79 -16.99 -24.73
CA VAL A 388 4.80 -16.86 -23.27
C VAL A 388 4.14 -18.09 -22.66
N ILE A 389 4.89 -18.85 -21.84
CA ILE A 389 4.40 -20.03 -21.13
C ILE A 389 3.97 -19.65 -19.73
N GLY A 390 2.65 -19.70 -19.47
CA GLY A 390 2.01 -19.35 -18.21
C GLY A 390 1.32 -17.99 -18.24
N ALA A 391 0.02 -17.98 -17.89
CA ALA A 391 -0.81 -16.79 -17.80
C ALA A 391 -1.01 -16.32 -16.34
N GLY A 392 0.02 -16.47 -15.51
CA GLY A 392 0.13 -15.79 -14.22
C GLY A 392 0.49 -14.30 -14.41
N VAL A 393 0.62 -13.53 -13.32
CA VAL A 393 0.87 -12.08 -13.40
C VAL A 393 2.18 -11.75 -14.13
N ALA A 394 3.24 -12.54 -13.99
CA ALA A 394 4.48 -12.33 -14.73
C ALA A 394 4.25 -12.49 -16.26
N GLY A 395 3.56 -13.55 -16.68
CA GLY A 395 3.27 -13.80 -18.09
C GLY A 395 2.35 -12.75 -18.69
N LEU A 396 1.26 -12.40 -18.01
CA LEU A 396 0.28 -11.41 -18.50
C LEU A 396 0.88 -10.01 -18.66
N PHE A 397 1.55 -9.48 -17.62
CA PHE A 397 2.16 -8.14 -17.68
C PHE A 397 3.41 -8.10 -18.57
N GLY A 398 4.17 -9.19 -18.64
CA GLY A 398 5.28 -9.34 -19.58
C GLY A 398 4.81 -9.36 -21.04
N ALA A 399 3.76 -10.10 -21.33
CA ALA A 399 3.16 -10.16 -22.68
C ALA A 399 2.58 -8.81 -23.10
N GLU A 400 1.92 -8.09 -22.17
CA GLU A 400 1.43 -6.74 -22.43
C GLU A 400 2.59 -5.78 -22.81
N ALA A 401 3.67 -5.80 -22.02
CA ALA A 401 4.85 -4.95 -22.28
C ALA A 401 5.56 -5.30 -23.61
N LEU A 402 5.64 -6.59 -23.96
CA LEU A 402 6.16 -7.02 -25.27
C LEU A 402 5.28 -6.56 -26.42
N ALA A 403 3.95 -6.70 -26.29
CA ALA A 403 3.00 -6.26 -27.31
C ALA A 403 2.98 -4.72 -27.43
N GLU A 404 3.17 -3.97 -26.33
CA GLU A 404 3.32 -2.50 -26.35
C GLU A 404 4.51 -2.07 -27.19
N ARG A 405 5.59 -2.84 -27.17
CA ARG A 405 6.76 -2.60 -28.02
C ARG A 405 6.59 -3.01 -29.50
N GLY A 406 5.46 -3.66 -29.84
CA GLY A 406 5.17 -4.14 -31.18
C GLY A 406 5.69 -5.54 -31.50
N GLN A 407 5.95 -6.37 -30.48
CA GLN A 407 6.25 -7.80 -30.68
C GLN A 407 4.94 -8.56 -30.97
N HIS A 408 5.02 -9.69 -31.71
CA HIS A 408 3.91 -10.61 -31.93
C HIS A 408 3.89 -11.65 -30.82
N VAL A 409 2.98 -11.49 -29.85
CA VAL A 409 2.96 -12.28 -28.62
C VAL A 409 1.77 -13.23 -28.58
N GLU A 410 2.01 -14.48 -28.14
CA GLU A 410 0.99 -15.47 -27.83
C GLU A 410 1.24 -16.06 -26.44
N ILE A 411 0.20 -16.23 -25.63
CA ILE A 411 0.29 -16.78 -24.27
C ILE A 411 -0.31 -18.19 -24.26
N PHE A 412 0.41 -19.14 -23.65
CA PHE A 412 0.02 -20.54 -23.49
C PHE A 412 -0.12 -20.87 -22.00
N GLU A 413 -1.32 -21.24 -21.55
CA GLU A 413 -1.65 -21.55 -20.16
C GLU A 413 -2.12 -23.00 -20.04
N ALA A 414 -1.56 -23.72 -19.09
CA ALA A 414 -1.89 -25.12 -18.86
C ALA A 414 -3.31 -25.29 -18.27
N SER A 415 -3.76 -24.37 -17.45
CA SER A 415 -5.09 -24.40 -16.83
C SER A 415 -6.17 -23.80 -17.73
N ASP A 416 -7.41 -23.91 -17.28
CA ASP A 416 -8.60 -23.34 -17.95
C ASP A 416 -8.83 -21.86 -17.58
N LYS A 417 -7.94 -21.24 -16.79
CA LYS A 417 -8.07 -19.86 -16.26
C LYS A 417 -6.75 -19.11 -16.25
N VAL A 418 -6.83 -17.81 -16.48
CA VAL A 418 -5.68 -16.91 -16.30
C VAL A 418 -5.52 -16.50 -14.83
N GLY A 419 -4.32 -16.07 -14.43
CA GLY A 419 -4.06 -15.40 -13.16
C GLY A 419 -3.14 -16.15 -12.21
N GLY A 420 -2.94 -17.46 -12.36
CA GLY A 420 -2.03 -18.25 -11.52
C GLY A 420 -2.29 -18.03 -10.02
N GLN A 421 -1.26 -17.66 -9.24
CA GLN A 421 -1.38 -17.43 -7.79
C GLN A 421 -2.34 -16.28 -7.41
N PHE A 422 -2.64 -15.32 -8.31
CA PHE A 422 -3.64 -14.28 -8.06
C PHE A 422 -5.06 -14.85 -7.97
N GLN A 423 -5.35 -15.97 -8.63
CA GLN A 423 -6.64 -16.68 -8.48
C GLN A 423 -6.87 -17.16 -7.04
N LEU A 424 -5.79 -17.40 -6.30
CA LEU A 424 -5.84 -17.78 -4.88
C LEU A 424 -5.88 -16.52 -4.00
N ALA A 425 -5.00 -15.55 -4.28
CA ALA A 425 -4.87 -14.33 -3.49
C ALA A 425 -6.17 -13.51 -3.43
N MET A 426 -6.91 -13.39 -4.53
CA MET A 426 -8.18 -12.63 -4.58
C MET A 426 -9.32 -13.24 -3.76
N ARG A 427 -9.13 -14.44 -3.19
CA ARG A 427 -10.11 -15.11 -2.31
C ARG A 427 -9.90 -14.81 -0.84
N ILE A 428 -8.77 -14.19 -0.51
CA ILE A 428 -8.45 -13.78 0.86
C ILE A 428 -9.32 -12.58 1.22
N PRO A 429 -9.99 -12.57 2.38
CA PRO A 429 -10.78 -11.44 2.85
C PRO A 429 -9.99 -10.12 2.79
N GLY A 430 -10.55 -9.10 2.16
CA GLY A 430 -9.92 -7.81 1.93
C GLY A 430 -8.96 -7.74 0.74
N LYS A 431 -8.83 -8.82 -0.07
CA LYS A 431 -8.06 -8.82 -1.33
C LYS A 431 -8.93 -9.04 -2.58
N GLU A 432 -10.23 -8.87 -2.45
CA GLU A 432 -11.20 -9.08 -3.53
C GLU A 432 -10.89 -8.19 -4.75
N GLU A 433 -10.34 -6.98 -4.52
CA GLU A 433 -9.94 -6.05 -5.58
C GLU A 433 -8.84 -6.59 -6.51
N PHE A 434 -8.11 -7.64 -6.13
CA PHE A 434 -7.08 -8.24 -6.98
C PHE A 434 -7.66 -8.83 -8.27
N VAL A 435 -8.93 -9.17 -8.29
CA VAL A 435 -9.62 -9.60 -9.51
C VAL A 435 -9.59 -8.53 -10.62
N GLU A 436 -9.57 -7.26 -10.25
CA GLU A 436 -9.53 -6.14 -11.21
C GLU A 436 -8.20 -6.07 -11.94
N ALA A 437 -7.07 -6.32 -11.26
CA ALA A 437 -5.77 -6.36 -11.92
C ALA A 437 -5.73 -7.42 -13.03
N LEU A 438 -6.36 -8.59 -12.79
CA LEU A 438 -6.46 -9.64 -13.82
C LEU A 438 -7.40 -9.25 -14.95
N LYS A 439 -8.59 -8.69 -14.65
CA LYS A 439 -9.55 -8.25 -15.67
C LYS A 439 -8.97 -7.15 -16.55
N ASN A 440 -8.34 -6.17 -15.95
CA ASN A 440 -7.81 -5.02 -16.68
C ASN A 440 -6.62 -5.40 -17.59
N VAL A 441 -5.67 -6.24 -17.11
CA VAL A 441 -4.57 -6.68 -17.98
C VAL A 441 -5.09 -7.55 -19.14
N GLN A 442 -6.11 -8.39 -18.92
CA GLN A 442 -6.75 -9.15 -19.99
C GLN A 442 -7.44 -8.23 -21.02
N ALA A 443 -8.15 -7.18 -20.57
CA ALA A 443 -8.77 -6.21 -21.45
C ALA A 443 -7.72 -5.46 -22.31
N ARG A 444 -6.58 -5.09 -21.71
CA ARG A 444 -5.48 -4.44 -22.45
C ARG A 444 -4.80 -5.39 -23.45
N LEU A 445 -4.61 -6.67 -23.09
CA LEU A 445 -4.11 -7.69 -24.01
C LEU A 445 -5.09 -7.93 -25.16
N ALA A 446 -6.39 -8.01 -24.88
CA ALA A 446 -7.42 -8.15 -25.91
C ALA A 446 -7.45 -6.95 -26.87
N LYS A 447 -7.34 -5.72 -26.37
CA LYS A 447 -7.21 -4.49 -27.19
C LYS A 447 -5.99 -4.52 -28.12
N ARG A 448 -4.92 -5.22 -27.69
CA ARG A 448 -3.68 -5.42 -28.48
C ARG A 448 -3.68 -6.71 -29.32
N GLU A 449 -4.82 -7.40 -29.37
CA GLU A 449 -5.00 -8.64 -30.12
C GLU A 449 -4.02 -9.77 -29.74
N VAL A 450 -3.61 -9.84 -28.45
CA VAL A 450 -2.73 -10.90 -27.94
C VAL A 450 -3.56 -12.16 -27.62
N PRO A 451 -3.36 -13.28 -28.33
CA PRO A 451 -4.09 -14.54 -28.05
C PRO A 451 -3.66 -15.15 -26.72
N ILE A 452 -4.61 -15.69 -25.96
CA ILE A 452 -4.38 -16.49 -24.77
C ILE A 452 -4.98 -17.88 -24.97
N HIS A 453 -4.13 -18.90 -25.07
CA HIS A 453 -4.49 -20.30 -25.29
C HIS A 453 -4.60 -21.01 -23.94
N LEU A 454 -5.83 -21.19 -23.43
CA LEU A 454 -6.11 -21.94 -22.21
C LEU A 454 -6.14 -23.44 -22.44
N GLY A 455 -5.85 -24.25 -21.39
CA GLY A 455 -5.78 -25.71 -21.50
C GLY A 455 -4.72 -26.18 -22.50
N SER A 456 -3.69 -25.37 -22.72
CA SER A 456 -2.70 -25.56 -23.77
C SER A 456 -1.27 -25.55 -23.20
N PRO A 457 -0.89 -26.57 -22.42
CA PRO A 457 0.49 -26.66 -21.92
C PRO A 457 1.47 -26.77 -23.10
N ARG A 458 2.58 -26.06 -23.00
CA ARG A 458 3.67 -26.06 -24.00
C ARG A 458 5.02 -26.13 -23.29
N THR A 459 6.00 -26.75 -23.99
CA THR A 459 7.41 -26.64 -23.62
C THR A 459 8.10 -25.55 -24.45
N PRO A 460 9.24 -25.03 -23.99
CA PRO A 460 10.02 -24.07 -24.78
C PRO A 460 10.40 -24.62 -26.16
N GLU A 461 10.79 -25.91 -26.25
CA GLU A 461 11.18 -26.59 -27.45
C GLU A 461 10.05 -26.64 -28.48
N GLU A 462 8.83 -27.01 -28.04
CA GLU A 462 7.63 -27.03 -28.89
C GLU A 462 7.35 -25.66 -29.53
N LEU A 463 7.55 -24.58 -28.78
CA LEU A 463 7.33 -23.24 -29.30
C LEU A 463 8.42 -22.81 -30.28
N LEU A 464 9.69 -23.11 -29.99
CA LEU A 464 10.80 -22.83 -30.90
C LEU A 464 10.64 -23.62 -32.21
N GLU A 465 10.22 -24.90 -32.15
CA GLU A 465 9.90 -25.72 -33.32
C GLU A 465 8.69 -25.18 -34.10
N ALA A 466 7.73 -24.58 -33.44
CA ALA A 466 6.58 -23.91 -34.05
C ALA A 466 6.93 -22.53 -34.68
N GLY A 467 8.21 -22.13 -34.62
CA GLY A 467 8.73 -20.94 -35.29
C GLY A 467 8.58 -19.66 -34.44
N PHE A 468 8.50 -19.76 -33.12
CA PHE A 468 8.68 -18.62 -32.25
C PHE A 468 10.17 -18.23 -32.16
N ASP A 469 10.45 -16.93 -32.20
CA ASP A 469 11.83 -16.43 -32.17
C ASP A 469 12.39 -16.41 -30.75
N GLU A 470 11.52 -16.14 -29.76
CA GLU A 470 11.84 -16.06 -28.31
C GLU A 470 10.75 -16.76 -27.51
N VAL A 471 11.11 -17.32 -26.37
CA VAL A 471 10.18 -17.97 -25.43
C VAL A 471 10.37 -17.40 -24.02
N VAL A 472 9.31 -16.94 -23.39
CA VAL A 472 9.29 -16.47 -21.99
C VAL A 472 8.60 -17.51 -21.11
N VAL A 473 9.34 -18.10 -20.19
CA VAL A 473 8.83 -19.09 -19.22
C VAL A 473 8.41 -18.38 -17.94
N ALA A 474 7.10 -18.31 -17.71
CA ALA A 474 6.43 -17.71 -16.55
C ALA A 474 5.52 -18.72 -15.84
N SER A 475 5.90 -19.99 -15.82
CA SER A 475 5.13 -21.14 -15.31
C SER A 475 4.89 -21.13 -13.78
N GLY A 476 5.55 -20.23 -13.04
CA GLY A 476 5.23 -19.92 -11.65
C GLY A 476 5.77 -20.96 -10.66
N VAL A 477 4.93 -21.31 -9.66
CA VAL A 477 5.31 -22.11 -8.49
C VAL A 477 4.22 -23.07 -8.09
N THR A 478 4.63 -24.14 -7.37
CA THR A 478 3.75 -25.08 -6.63
C THR A 478 3.99 -25.00 -5.13
N PRO A 479 3.01 -25.39 -4.29
CA PRO A 479 3.21 -25.50 -2.86
C PRO A 479 4.28 -26.54 -2.51
N ARG A 480 5.21 -26.19 -1.60
CA ARG A 480 6.16 -27.14 -1.04
C ARG A 480 5.51 -27.97 0.05
N ILE A 481 5.63 -29.28 -0.06
CA ILE A 481 5.13 -30.25 0.93
C ILE A 481 6.31 -30.70 1.81
N PRO A 482 6.26 -30.44 3.14
CA PRO A 482 7.29 -30.95 4.07
C PRO A 482 7.12 -32.44 4.30
N GLU A 483 8.17 -33.09 4.81
CA GLU A 483 8.14 -34.50 5.16
C GLU A 483 8.16 -34.69 6.66
N PHE A 484 7.16 -35.39 7.21
CA PHE A 484 7.12 -35.93 8.55
C PHE A 484 6.07 -37.06 8.64
N PRO A 485 6.19 -38.00 9.60
CA PRO A 485 5.33 -39.17 9.70
C PRO A 485 3.83 -38.84 9.73
N GLY A 486 3.02 -39.56 8.96
CA GLY A 486 1.57 -39.44 8.90
C GLY A 486 1.06 -38.32 7.98
N LEU A 487 1.91 -37.38 7.52
CA LEU A 487 1.46 -36.28 6.65
C LEU A 487 1.01 -36.79 5.28
N ALA A 488 1.78 -37.68 4.65
CA ALA A 488 1.43 -38.20 3.33
C ALA A 488 0.10 -38.98 3.35
N GLU A 489 -0.14 -39.74 4.40
CA GLU A 489 -1.39 -40.44 4.64
C GLU A 489 -2.57 -39.47 4.83
N ALA A 490 -2.38 -38.43 5.62
CA ALA A 490 -3.41 -37.39 5.82
C ALA A 490 -3.74 -36.60 4.55
N LEU A 491 -2.75 -36.34 3.69
CA LEU A 491 -2.96 -35.71 2.38
C LEU A 491 -3.84 -36.57 1.46
N ARG A 492 -3.72 -37.91 1.56
CA ARG A 492 -4.56 -38.87 0.84
C ARG A 492 -5.89 -39.17 1.52
N GLY A 493 -6.16 -38.62 2.73
CA GLY A 493 -7.38 -38.87 3.51
C GLY A 493 -7.37 -40.27 4.19
N GLU A 494 -6.22 -40.85 4.48
CA GLU A 494 -6.05 -42.19 5.07
C GLU A 494 -5.92 -42.14 6.58
N VAL A 495 -5.87 -40.96 7.24
CA VAL A 495 -5.87 -40.79 8.69
C VAL A 495 -7.29 -40.54 9.17
N GLU A 496 -7.77 -41.37 10.10
CA GLU A 496 -9.14 -41.24 10.64
C GLU A 496 -9.34 -39.91 11.37
N GLY A 497 -10.36 -39.15 10.97
CA GLY A 497 -10.75 -37.87 11.58
C GLY A 497 -9.81 -36.69 11.32
N VAL A 498 -8.69 -36.89 10.61
CA VAL A 498 -7.71 -35.84 10.32
C VAL A 498 -7.36 -35.81 8.84
N SER A 499 -7.43 -34.62 8.23
CA SER A 499 -7.03 -34.38 6.84
C SER A 499 -5.89 -33.37 6.74
N ALA A 500 -5.12 -33.46 5.68
CA ALA A 500 -4.13 -32.43 5.32
C ALA A 500 -4.39 -31.90 3.91
N MET A 501 -4.01 -30.65 3.68
CA MET A 501 -4.13 -30.00 2.38
C MET A 501 -3.11 -28.87 2.24
N THR A 502 -2.82 -28.52 1.00
CA THR A 502 -2.03 -27.33 0.67
C THR A 502 -2.90 -26.07 0.73
N TYR A 503 -2.27 -24.91 0.87
CA TYR A 503 -2.97 -23.63 0.77
C TYR A 503 -3.70 -23.48 -0.59
N ALA A 504 -3.14 -24.05 -1.65
CA ALA A 504 -3.73 -24.00 -2.98
C ALA A 504 -5.04 -24.78 -3.06
N GLU A 505 -5.08 -26.03 -2.57
CA GLU A 505 -6.30 -26.87 -2.50
C GLU A 505 -7.38 -26.23 -1.63
N LEU A 506 -7.01 -25.58 -0.52
CA LEU A 506 -7.96 -24.86 0.34
C LEU A 506 -8.55 -23.64 -0.38
N LEU A 507 -7.68 -22.75 -0.90
CA LEU A 507 -8.12 -21.50 -1.50
C LEU A 507 -8.79 -21.70 -2.86
N SER A 508 -8.45 -22.75 -3.62
CA SER A 508 -9.19 -23.15 -4.84
C SER A 508 -10.57 -23.77 -4.52
N ARG A 509 -10.81 -24.13 -3.24
CA ARG A 509 -12.00 -24.84 -2.75
C ARG A 509 -12.12 -26.28 -3.27
N GLU A 510 -11.01 -26.87 -3.71
CA GLU A 510 -10.93 -28.31 -4.02
C GLU A 510 -11.12 -29.16 -2.76
N LYS A 511 -10.55 -28.67 -1.61
CA LYS A 511 -10.75 -29.27 -0.31
C LYS A 511 -11.33 -28.23 0.69
N GLN A 512 -12.04 -28.73 1.70
CA GLN A 512 -12.62 -27.89 2.74
C GLN A 512 -11.98 -28.23 4.09
N ALA A 513 -11.65 -27.17 4.85
CA ALA A 513 -11.16 -27.32 6.21
C ALA A 513 -12.28 -27.57 7.22
N GLY A 514 -12.03 -28.38 8.23
CA GLY A 514 -12.91 -28.62 9.36
C GLY A 514 -12.98 -27.44 10.35
N LYS A 515 -13.18 -27.75 11.64
CA LYS A 515 -13.39 -26.74 12.69
C LYS A 515 -12.11 -26.38 13.46
N ASN A 516 -11.19 -27.33 13.62
CA ASN A 516 -9.95 -27.16 14.37
C ASN A 516 -8.77 -27.30 13.41
N VAL A 517 -8.16 -26.21 13.06
CA VAL A 517 -7.19 -26.16 11.97
C VAL A 517 -5.79 -25.77 12.47
N ALA A 518 -4.78 -26.55 12.10
CA ALA A 518 -3.38 -26.13 12.23
C ALA A 518 -2.86 -25.59 10.90
N VAL A 519 -2.30 -24.37 10.91
CA VAL A 519 -1.62 -23.75 9.77
C VAL A 519 -0.11 -23.90 9.96
N ILE A 520 0.53 -24.69 9.11
CA ILE A 520 1.98 -24.92 9.13
C ILE A 520 2.68 -23.91 8.25
N GLY A 521 3.32 -22.93 8.87
CA GLY A 521 4.00 -21.82 8.21
C GLY A 521 3.35 -20.47 8.50
N ALA A 522 4.16 -19.49 8.95
CA ALA A 522 3.71 -18.17 9.37
C ALA A 522 4.37 -17.03 8.54
N GLY A 523 4.57 -17.28 7.25
CA GLY A 523 4.89 -16.27 6.24
C GLY A 523 3.63 -15.55 5.74
N GLY A 524 3.73 -14.76 4.68
CA GLY A 524 2.60 -14.05 4.07
C GLY A 524 1.42 -14.97 3.76
N ILE A 525 1.67 -16.07 3.06
CA ILE A 525 0.63 -17.08 2.73
C ILE A 525 -0.01 -17.67 4.00
N GLY A 526 0.77 -17.92 5.06
CA GLY A 526 0.23 -18.45 6.32
C GLY A 526 -0.73 -17.48 7.01
N TYR A 527 -0.45 -16.17 6.98
CA TYR A 527 -1.37 -15.14 7.47
C TYR A 527 -2.61 -15.04 6.61
N ASP A 528 -2.46 -14.98 5.29
CA ASP A 528 -3.57 -14.93 4.32
C ASP A 528 -4.53 -16.11 4.49
N VAL A 529 -3.99 -17.32 4.58
CA VAL A 529 -4.76 -18.55 4.81
C VAL A 529 -5.46 -18.54 6.18
N THR A 530 -4.79 -18.01 7.21
CA THR A 530 -5.39 -17.89 8.54
C THR A 530 -6.57 -16.92 8.53
N GLU A 531 -6.44 -15.75 7.88
CA GLU A 531 -7.53 -14.80 7.71
C GLU A 531 -8.70 -15.43 6.93
N PHE A 532 -8.43 -16.14 5.85
CA PHE A 532 -9.44 -16.90 5.11
C PHE A 532 -10.16 -17.95 5.98
N LEU A 533 -9.44 -18.68 6.82
CA LEU A 533 -10.00 -19.72 7.69
C LEU A 533 -10.91 -19.14 8.79
N VAL A 534 -10.58 -17.98 9.32
CA VAL A 534 -11.37 -17.34 10.39
C VAL A 534 -12.53 -16.50 9.86
N GLU A 535 -12.43 -16.00 8.61
CA GLU A 535 -13.41 -15.06 8.06
C GLU A 535 -13.61 -15.24 6.54
N ASP A 536 -14.09 -16.41 6.10
CA ASP A 536 -14.42 -16.62 4.68
C ASP A 536 -15.74 -15.93 4.32
N ARG A 537 -15.68 -14.88 3.52
CA ARG A 537 -16.82 -14.10 3.04
C ARG A 537 -17.32 -14.52 1.65
N GLY A 538 -16.84 -15.63 1.12
CA GLY A 538 -17.22 -16.09 -0.22
C GLY A 538 -16.72 -15.19 -1.36
N GLY A 539 -15.75 -14.34 -1.10
CA GLY A 539 -15.21 -13.37 -2.07
C GLY A 539 -16.02 -12.07 -2.17
N GLN A 540 -16.91 -11.81 -1.20
CA GLN A 540 -17.61 -10.52 -1.11
C GLN A 540 -16.84 -9.52 -0.26
N PRO A 541 -16.70 -8.25 -0.71
CA PRO A 541 -16.06 -7.21 0.09
C PRO A 541 -16.88 -6.90 1.35
N GLN A 542 -16.20 -6.44 2.38
CA GLN A 542 -16.82 -5.98 3.62
C GLN A 542 -17.54 -4.65 3.41
N SER A 543 -18.74 -4.47 4.00
CA SER A 543 -19.38 -3.17 4.06
C SER A 543 -18.59 -2.19 4.96
N ILE A 544 -18.74 -0.89 4.74
CA ILE A 544 -18.09 0.14 5.57
C ILE A 544 -18.56 0.00 7.03
N ARG A 545 -19.83 -0.29 7.27
CA ARG A 545 -20.38 -0.46 8.61
C ARG A 545 -19.72 -1.62 9.36
N GLU A 546 -19.65 -2.82 8.74
CA GLU A 546 -19.01 -4.00 9.35
C GLU A 546 -17.53 -3.76 9.60
N TRP A 547 -16.85 -3.07 8.68
CA TRP A 547 -15.44 -2.72 8.81
C TRP A 547 -15.23 -1.72 9.97
N ASN A 548 -16.09 -0.70 10.09
CA ASN A 548 -16.07 0.25 11.19
C ASN A 548 -16.25 -0.44 12.54
N GLU A 549 -17.23 -1.36 12.66
CA GLU A 549 -17.47 -2.14 13.87
C GLU A 549 -16.24 -3.00 14.22
N GLN A 550 -15.66 -3.68 13.23
CA GLN A 550 -14.49 -4.53 13.43
C GLN A 550 -13.29 -3.75 13.98
N TRP A 551 -13.03 -2.56 13.44
CA TRP A 551 -11.85 -1.77 13.78
C TRP A 551 -12.11 -0.68 14.83
N GLY A 552 -13.34 -0.56 15.32
CA GLY A 552 -13.72 0.42 16.34
C GLY A 552 -13.75 1.86 15.84
N VAL A 553 -14.23 2.08 14.62
CA VAL A 553 -14.46 3.43 14.07
C VAL A 553 -15.91 3.84 14.34
N SER A 554 -16.10 5.02 14.98
CA SER A 554 -17.42 5.59 15.21
C SER A 554 -17.72 6.72 14.24
N THR A 555 -18.95 6.75 13.74
CA THR A 555 -19.49 7.90 12.99
C THR A 555 -20.28 8.87 13.87
N ASP A 556 -20.35 8.61 15.19
CA ASP A 556 -20.99 9.49 16.15
C ASP A 556 -20.07 10.71 16.45
N PRO A 557 -20.54 11.94 16.22
CA PRO A 557 -19.75 13.17 16.43
C PRO A 557 -19.33 13.40 17.89
N GLU A 558 -20.06 12.83 18.85
CA GLU A 558 -19.76 12.97 20.28
C GLU A 558 -18.57 12.07 20.72
N VAL A 559 -18.17 11.11 19.88
CA VAL A 559 -17.07 10.21 20.20
C VAL A 559 -15.74 10.84 19.81
N ARG A 560 -14.92 11.23 20.82
CA ARG A 560 -13.60 11.83 20.60
C ARG A 560 -12.72 10.96 19.71
N ALA A 561 -12.07 11.59 18.73
CA ALA A 561 -11.21 10.93 17.72
C ALA A 561 -11.92 9.84 16.91
N ASN A 562 -13.25 9.72 16.97
CA ASN A 562 -14.08 8.72 16.31
C ASN A 562 -13.65 7.27 16.61
N LEU A 563 -13.13 7.02 17.83
CA LEU A 563 -12.67 5.70 18.27
C LEU A 563 -13.60 5.09 19.32
N THR A 564 -13.96 3.83 19.08
CA THR A 564 -14.64 2.96 20.04
C THR A 564 -13.84 1.67 20.23
N ARG A 565 -14.37 0.76 21.04
CA ARG A 565 -13.78 -0.55 21.21
C ARG A 565 -14.02 -1.40 19.94
N PRO A 566 -12.99 -2.00 19.33
CA PRO A 566 -13.14 -2.96 18.24
C PRO A 566 -14.08 -4.10 18.59
N ASN A 567 -14.94 -4.48 17.65
CA ASN A 567 -15.89 -5.58 17.76
C ASN A 567 -15.76 -6.51 16.52
N PRO A 568 -14.69 -7.33 16.47
CA PRO A 568 -14.46 -8.22 15.34
C PRO A 568 -15.53 -9.33 15.26
N PRO A 569 -15.81 -9.87 14.07
CA PRO A 569 -16.71 -11.00 13.92
C PRO A 569 -16.19 -12.24 14.64
N ARG A 570 -17.09 -13.14 15.00
CA ARG A 570 -16.70 -14.42 15.61
C ARG A 570 -16.00 -15.28 14.58
N PRO A 571 -14.83 -15.88 14.91
CA PRO A 571 -14.10 -16.70 13.97
C PRO A 571 -14.92 -17.96 13.58
N LEU A 572 -14.87 -18.31 12.31
CA LEU A 572 -15.55 -19.50 11.76
C LEU A 572 -14.93 -20.81 12.26
N ARG A 573 -13.62 -20.79 12.55
CA ARG A 573 -12.81 -21.93 12.95
C ARG A 573 -11.86 -21.58 14.08
N LYS A 574 -11.50 -22.56 14.89
CA LYS A 574 -10.38 -22.46 15.83
C LYS A 574 -9.10 -22.74 15.03
N VAL A 575 -8.22 -21.76 14.95
CA VAL A 575 -6.98 -21.87 14.18
C VAL A 575 -5.77 -21.75 15.11
N THR A 576 -4.79 -22.63 14.90
CA THR A 576 -3.46 -22.58 15.52
C THR A 576 -2.41 -22.40 14.44
N MET A 577 -1.68 -21.28 14.45
CA MET A 577 -0.56 -21.03 13.54
C MET A 577 0.75 -21.56 14.13
N LEU A 578 1.56 -22.19 13.30
CA LEU A 578 2.79 -22.85 13.69
C LEU A 578 3.99 -22.33 12.93
N GLN A 579 5.09 -22.03 13.65
CA GLN A 579 6.34 -21.56 13.05
C GLN A 579 7.55 -22.29 13.64
N ARG A 580 8.45 -22.80 12.76
CA ARG A 580 9.70 -23.43 13.20
C ARG A 580 10.68 -22.45 13.84
N LYS A 581 10.76 -21.20 13.30
CA LYS A 581 11.63 -20.16 13.85
C LYS A 581 11.10 -19.69 15.20
N ILE A 582 11.99 -19.44 16.16
CA ILE A 582 11.64 -18.90 17.48
C ILE A 582 11.34 -17.41 17.49
N THR A 583 11.50 -16.72 16.38
CA THR A 583 11.23 -15.28 16.25
C THR A 583 9.73 -14.99 16.32
N ARG A 584 9.37 -13.74 16.63
CA ARG A 584 7.96 -13.28 16.55
C ARG A 584 7.39 -13.60 15.17
N MET A 585 6.18 -14.17 15.12
CA MET A 585 5.47 -14.45 13.88
C MET A 585 5.18 -13.18 13.10
N GLY A 586 5.15 -13.28 11.78
CA GLY A 586 4.89 -12.16 10.88
C GLY A 586 6.00 -11.10 10.84
N ARG A 587 7.23 -11.42 11.28
CA ARG A 587 8.37 -10.48 11.21
C ARG A 587 8.76 -10.12 9.77
N GLY A 588 8.55 -11.03 8.83
CA GLY A 588 8.85 -10.85 7.40
C GLY A 588 7.70 -10.27 6.58
N LEU A 589 6.58 -9.89 7.19
CA LEU A 589 5.48 -9.24 6.50
C LEU A 589 5.86 -7.80 6.10
N GLY A 590 5.15 -7.25 5.10
CA GLY A 590 5.33 -5.89 4.63
C GLY A 590 5.35 -4.86 5.75
N LYS A 591 6.13 -3.80 5.59
CA LYS A 591 6.32 -2.76 6.61
C LYS A 591 4.99 -2.10 7.00
N THR A 592 4.18 -1.78 6.00
CA THR A 592 2.94 -1.00 6.17
C THR A 592 1.68 -1.86 6.33
N THR A 593 1.71 -3.13 5.90
CA THR A 593 0.55 -4.04 5.98
C THR A 593 0.67 -5.10 7.06
N GLY A 594 1.89 -5.49 7.44
CA GLY A 594 2.12 -6.61 8.36
C GLY A 594 1.52 -6.42 9.76
N TRP A 595 1.37 -5.19 10.22
CA TRP A 595 0.72 -4.92 11.50
C TRP A 595 -0.79 -5.17 11.43
N VAL A 596 -1.43 -4.88 10.27
CA VAL A 596 -2.86 -5.12 10.02
C VAL A 596 -3.15 -6.63 10.07
N HIS A 597 -2.38 -7.44 9.34
CA HIS A 597 -2.49 -8.90 9.37
C HIS A 597 -2.32 -9.45 10.80
N ARG A 598 -1.30 -8.98 11.53
CA ARG A 598 -1.10 -9.40 12.94
C ARG A 598 -2.26 -8.99 13.85
N ALA A 599 -2.84 -7.81 13.65
CA ALA A 599 -3.98 -7.33 14.42
C ALA A 599 -5.23 -8.16 14.10
N ALA A 600 -5.54 -8.41 12.83
CA ALA A 600 -6.68 -9.22 12.40
C ALA A 600 -6.63 -10.64 12.99
N VAL A 601 -5.49 -11.32 12.87
CA VAL A 601 -5.26 -12.66 13.42
C VAL A 601 -5.38 -12.67 14.97
N ALA A 602 -4.87 -11.63 15.65
CA ALA A 602 -4.99 -11.52 17.11
C ALA A 602 -6.44 -11.25 17.55
N MET A 603 -7.17 -10.37 16.84
CA MET A 603 -8.59 -10.10 17.10
C MET A 603 -9.46 -11.36 16.92
N ALA A 604 -9.11 -12.23 15.97
CA ALA A 604 -9.78 -13.53 15.78
C ALA A 604 -9.39 -14.58 16.82
N GLY A 605 -8.51 -14.27 17.79
CA GLY A 605 -8.12 -15.18 18.86
C GLY A 605 -7.30 -16.38 18.37
N VAL A 606 -6.57 -16.26 17.27
CA VAL A 606 -5.74 -17.32 16.71
C VAL A 606 -4.56 -17.60 17.64
N GLU A 607 -4.39 -18.88 17.98
CA GLU A 607 -3.24 -19.36 18.77
C GLU A 607 -1.97 -19.35 17.90
N GLN A 608 -0.84 -18.92 18.45
CA GLN A 608 0.43 -18.82 17.75
C GLN A 608 1.53 -19.55 18.52
N ILE A 609 2.12 -20.61 17.94
CA ILE A 609 3.17 -21.41 18.54
C ILE A 609 4.44 -21.33 17.68
N VAL A 610 5.55 -20.90 18.29
CA VAL A 610 6.86 -20.74 17.63
C VAL A 610 7.89 -21.75 18.14
N GLY A 611 8.95 -21.99 17.39
CA GLY A 611 10.00 -22.93 17.74
C GLY A 611 9.58 -24.40 17.58
N VAL A 612 8.61 -24.66 16.70
CA VAL A 612 7.99 -25.98 16.50
C VAL A 612 8.91 -26.93 15.72
N THR A 613 8.99 -28.19 16.17
CA THR A 613 9.38 -29.35 15.34
C THR A 613 8.16 -30.25 15.17
N TYR A 614 7.87 -30.66 13.94
CA TYR A 614 6.76 -31.57 13.63
C TYR A 614 7.22 -32.98 13.77
N GLU A 615 6.54 -33.77 14.61
CA GLU A 615 6.93 -35.15 14.93
C GLU A 615 6.09 -36.16 14.15
N LYS A 616 4.77 -36.07 14.21
CA LYS A 616 3.83 -36.92 13.47
C LYS A 616 2.44 -36.33 13.39
N LEU A 617 1.63 -36.85 12.46
CA LEU A 617 0.19 -36.58 12.34
C LEU A 617 -0.57 -37.91 12.40
N ASP A 618 -1.52 -38.04 13.32
CA ASP A 618 -2.36 -39.24 13.48
C ASP A 618 -3.79 -38.85 13.92
N SER A 619 -4.60 -39.83 14.29
CA SER A 619 -6.00 -39.62 14.72
C SER A 619 -6.16 -38.79 16.01
N GLU A 620 -5.11 -38.64 16.82
CA GLU A 620 -5.12 -37.75 17.99
C GLU A 620 -4.84 -36.29 17.64
N GLY A 621 -4.28 -36.01 16.45
CA GLY A 621 -3.94 -34.71 15.96
C GLY A 621 -2.49 -34.55 15.53
N LEU A 622 -1.99 -33.30 15.56
CA LEU A 622 -0.63 -32.96 15.20
C LEU A 622 0.30 -32.97 16.42
N HIS A 623 1.22 -33.91 16.46
CA HIS A 623 2.25 -34.03 17.47
C HIS A 623 3.45 -33.15 17.14
N ILE A 624 3.82 -32.30 18.06
CA ILE A 624 4.93 -31.34 17.92
C ILE A 624 5.80 -31.35 19.15
N THR A 625 7.03 -30.89 19.01
CA THR A 625 7.85 -30.47 20.14
C THR A 625 8.14 -28.98 20.08
N VAL A 626 8.26 -28.35 21.25
CA VAL A 626 8.61 -26.93 21.39
C VAL A 626 9.69 -26.76 22.44
N PRO A 627 10.47 -25.65 22.46
CA PRO A 627 11.41 -25.41 23.54
C PRO A 627 10.75 -25.53 24.92
N ALA A 628 11.41 -26.18 25.87
CA ALA A 628 10.89 -26.32 27.23
C ALA A 628 10.88 -25.00 28.00
N GLN A 629 11.81 -24.11 27.68
CA GLN A 629 11.97 -22.78 28.28
C GLN A 629 10.88 -21.81 27.79
N ASP A 630 10.69 -20.71 28.54
CA ASP A 630 9.76 -19.64 28.13
C ASP A 630 10.22 -18.95 26.84
N ILE A 631 9.33 -18.89 25.86
CA ILE A 631 9.61 -18.36 24.52
C ILE A 631 9.98 -16.87 24.56
N LYS A 632 9.33 -16.08 25.42
CA LYS A 632 9.60 -14.63 25.51
C LYS A 632 10.98 -14.37 26.10
N GLU A 633 11.36 -15.16 27.13
CA GLU A 633 12.69 -15.07 27.72
C GLU A 633 13.77 -15.51 26.72
N LEU A 634 13.56 -16.60 25.97
CA LEU A 634 14.46 -17.03 24.90
C LEU A 634 14.62 -15.96 23.79
N GLN A 635 13.53 -15.37 23.34
CA GLN A 635 13.57 -14.29 22.33
C GLN A 635 14.36 -13.07 22.84
N LYS A 636 14.17 -12.69 24.09
CA LYS A 636 14.87 -11.60 24.75
C LYS A 636 16.37 -11.90 24.89
N ALA A 637 16.72 -13.10 25.34
CA ALA A 637 18.10 -13.56 25.48
C ALA A 637 18.82 -13.59 24.12
N LEU A 638 18.20 -14.19 23.09
CA LEU A 638 18.74 -14.21 21.72
C LEU A 638 18.95 -12.79 21.16
N SER A 639 17.99 -11.87 21.39
CA SER A 639 18.11 -10.49 20.94
C SER A 639 19.28 -9.76 21.62
N LYS A 640 19.45 -9.98 22.93
CA LYS A 640 20.54 -9.43 23.73
C LYS A 640 21.90 -9.95 23.25
N ALA A 641 22.04 -11.27 23.09
CA ALA A 641 23.27 -11.90 22.62
C ALA A 641 23.66 -11.44 21.21
N LYS A 642 22.68 -11.32 20.28
CA LYS A 642 22.90 -10.78 18.92
C LYS A 642 23.39 -9.33 18.93
N LYS A 643 22.78 -8.47 19.76
CA LYS A 643 23.22 -7.05 19.89
C LYS A 643 24.62 -6.95 20.46
N ALA A 644 24.96 -7.81 21.42
CA ALA A 644 26.29 -7.87 22.02
C ALA A 644 27.34 -8.57 21.13
N LYS A 645 26.91 -9.20 20.01
CA LYS A 645 27.72 -10.08 19.15
C LYS A 645 28.37 -11.22 19.93
N ASP A 646 27.71 -11.72 20.97
CA ASP A 646 28.15 -12.79 21.84
C ASP A 646 27.84 -14.14 21.16
N THR A 647 28.84 -14.67 20.47
CA THR A 647 28.72 -15.92 19.69
C THR A 647 28.64 -17.15 20.59
N GLU A 648 29.25 -17.13 21.79
CA GLU A 648 29.22 -18.25 22.74
C GLU A 648 27.84 -18.38 23.37
N GLU A 649 27.27 -17.29 23.84
CA GLU A 649 25.91 -17.29 24.40
C GLU A 649 24.87 -17.61 23.31
N LEU A 650 25.05 -17.15 22.07
CA LEU A 650 24.17 -17.53 20.94
C LEU A 650 24.21 -19.04 20.72
N ALA A 651 25.39 -19.65 20.64
CA ALA A 651 25.52 -21.09 20.46
C ALA A 651 24.91 -21.90 21.61
N ARG A 652 25.08 -21.43 22.86
CA ARG A 652 24.47 -22.04 24.06
C ARG A 652 22.94 -22.01 23.99
N LEU A 653 22.35 -20.83 23.65
CA LEU A 653 20.92 -20.68 23.51
C LEU A 653 20.35 -21.53 22.38
N GLU A 654 21.02 -21.57 21.23
CA GLU A 654 20.60 -22.39 20.09
C GLU A 654 20.65 -23.90 20.42
N THR A 655 21.64 -24.34 21.19
CA THR A 655 21.74 -25.73 21.68
C THR A 655 20.59 -26.03 22.63
N ALA A 656 20.32 -25.18 23.62
CA ALA A 656 19.21 -25.36 24.56
C ALA A 656 17.85 -25.42 23.83
N ILE A 657 17.61 -24.56 22.86
CA ILE A 657 16.40 -24.54 22.00
C ILE A 657 16.22 -25.90 21.28
N ARG A 658 17.33 -26.49 20.82
CA ARG A 658 17.30 -27.75 20.07
C ARG A 658 17.14 -28.98 20.98
N GLU A 659 17.78 -29.00 22.13
CA GLU A 659 17.91 -30.21 22.98
C GLU A 659 16.87 -30.23 24.12
N GLU A 660 16.53 -29.09 24.72
CA GLU A 660 15.57 -29.00 25.81
C GLU A 660 14.16 -28.73 25.25
N ARG A 661 13.42 -29.81 24.92
CA ARG A 661 12.11 -29.73 24.30
C ARG A 661 11.03 -30.46 25.09
N LYS A 662 9.80 -29.96 24.99
CA LYS A 662 8.59 -30.60 25.52
C LYS A 662 7.65 -31.00 24.38
N GLU A 663 7.00 -32.11 24.55
CA GLU A 663 5.99 -32.62 23.62
C GLU A 663 4.64 -31.94 23.85
N LEU A 664 3.93 -31.68 22.73
CA LEU A 664 2.55 -31.20 22.71
C LEU A 664 1.79 -31.91 21.61
N VAL A 665 0.52 -32.23 21.87
CA VAL A 665 -0.42 -32.70 20.85
C VAL A 665 -1.45 -31.59 20.62
N ILE A 666 -1.59 -31.16 19.38
CA ILE A 666 -2.60 -30.17 18.96
C ILE A 666 -3.77 -30.95 18.38
N PRO A 667 -4.91 -31.01 19.05
CA PRO A 667 -6.09 -31.70 18.54
C PRO A 667 -6.64 -30.92 17.36
N VAL A 668 -6.47 -31.45 16.16
CA VAL A 668 -6.91 -30.85 14.89
C VAL A 668 -7.66 -31.87 14.04
N ASP A 669 -8.60 -31.39 13.24
CA ASP A 669 -9.25 -32.15 12.17
C ASP A 669 -8.66 -31.82 10.81
N THR A 670 -7.90 -30.72 10.72
CA THR A 670 -7.30 -30.27 9.46
C THR A 670 -5.92 -29.64 9.67
N VAL A 671 -5.00 -30.00 8.79
CA VAL A 671 -3.68 -29.35 8.67
C VAL A 671 -3.57 -28.67 7.32
N VAL A 672 -3.25 -27.37 7.31
CA VAL A 672 -3.04 -26.60 6.08
C VAL A 672 -1.55 -26.24 5.93
N LEU A 673 -0.97 -26.61 4.79
CA LEU A 673 0.45 -26.42 4.51
C LEU A 673 0.72 -25.09 3.82
N CYS A 674 1.44 -24.21 4.52
CA CYS A 674 1.92 -22.90 4.05
C CYS A 674 3.45 -22.80 4.16
N THR A 675 4.14 -23.89 3.79
CA THR A 675 5.57 -24.14 4.07
C THR A 675 6.53 -23.59 3.02
N GLY A 676 6.05 -22.72 2.14
CA GLY A 676 6.79 -22.15 1.01
C GLY A 676 6.37 -22.74 -0.33
N GLN A 677 7.15 -22.45 -1.33
CA GLN A 677 6.85 -22.75 -2.73
C GLN A 677 8.10 -23.30 -3.43
N GLU A 678 7.88 -24.01 -4.53
CA GLU A 678 8.91 -24.54 -5.42
C GLU A 678 8.67 -24.04 -6.84
N SER A 679 9.76 -23.69 -7.54
CA SER A 679 9.68 -23.21 -8.93
C SER A 679 9.22 -24.32 -9.86
N VAL A 680 8.27 -24.02 -10.72
CA VAL A 680 7.90 -24.88 -11.85
C VAL A 680 8.75 -24.49 -13.04
N ARG A 681 9.69 -25.34 -13.39
CA ARG A 681 10.53 -25.18 -14.58
C ARG A 681 10.24 -26.31 -15.56
N PRO A 682 10.15 -26.01 -16.87
CA PRO A 682 10.16 -27.09 -17.86
C PRO A 682 11.45 -27.88 -17.70
N ASP A 683 11.36 -29.20 -17.83
CA ASP A 683 12.54 -30.06 -17.89
C ASP A 683 13.38 -29.64 -19.12
N LYS A 684 14.69 -29.51 -18.94
CA LYS A 684 15.58 -29.32 -20.07
C LYS A 684 15.55 -30.60 -20.91
N ALA A 685 15.16 -30.49 -22.18
CA ALA A 685 15.26 -31.61 -23.07
C ALA A 685 16.76 -31.97 -23.29
N ASP A 686 17.10 -33.24 -23.11
CA ASP A 686 18.45 -33.73 -23.40
C ASP A 686 18.81 -33.39 -24.86
N GLY A 687 19.81 -32.53 -25.07
CA GLY A 687 20.28 -32.14 -26.40
C GLY A 687 19.86 -30.75 -26.88
N THR A 688 19.31 -29.89 -26.01
CA THR A 688 19.02 -28.48 -26.32
C THR A 688 20.32 -27.77 -26.76
N SER A 689 20.32 -27.13 -27.93
CA SER A 689 21.51 -26.40 -28.42
C SER A 689 21.72 -25.10 -27.66
N ASP A 690 22.99 -24.64 -27.57
CA ASP A 690 23.33 -23.34 -26.95
C ASP A 690 22.53 -22.18 -27.55
N ASP A 691 22.24 -22.19 -28.84
CA ASP A 691 21.42 -21.18 -29.52
C ASP A 691 19.96 -21.20 -29.05
N ALA A 692 19.40 -22.36 -28.72
CA ALA A 692 18.03 -22.48 -28.19
C ALA A 692 17.98 -22.01 -26.74
N GLU A 693 19.00 -22.25 -25.93
CA GLU A 693 19.09 -21.71 -24.54
C GLU A 693 19.12 -20.18 -24.53
N GLN A 694 19.75 -19.52 -25.50
CA GLN A 694 19.79 -18.05 -25.59
C GLN A 694 18.44 -17.42 -25.94
N LYS A 695 17.46 -18.18 -26.45
CA LYS A 695 16.12 -17.73 -26.83
C LYS A 695 15.04 -18.00 -25.76
N VAL A 696 15.42 -18.67 -24.66
CA VAL A 696 14.51 -19.03 -23.58
C VAL A 696 14.80 -18.20 -22.35
N HIS A 697 13.82 -17.43 -21.91
CA HIS A 697 13.92 -16.50 -20.79
C HIS A 697 13.01 -16.93 -19.65
N ILE A 698 13.55 -17.12 -18.45
CA ILE A 698 12.77 -17.56 -17.29
C ILE A 698 12.50 -16.35 -16.38
N VAL A 699 11.24 -16.15 -15.99
CA VAL A 699 10.81 -15.00 -15.16
C VAL A 699 9.90 -15.41 -14.01
N GLY A 700 9.84 -14.57 -12.99
CA GLY A 700 8.92 -14.70 -11.86
C GLY A 700 9.20 -15.91 -10.98
N GLY A 701 8.15 -16.65 -10.63
CA GLY A 701 8.24 -17.84 -9.78
C GLY A 701 8.98 -19.00 -10.40
N ALA A 702 8.96 -19.14 -11.72
CA ALA A 702 9.72 -20.12 -12.46
C ALA A 702 11.24 -19.91 -12.33
N ASP A 703 11.68 -18.67 -12.22
CA ASP A 703 13.08 -18.33 -11.97
C ASP A 703 13.46 -18.60 -10.51
N VAL A 704 12.79 -17.95 -9.58
CA VAL A 704 13.06 -18.08 -8.13
C VAL A 704 11.76 -18.13 -7.34
N ALA A 705 11.52 -19.21 -6.60
CA ALA A 705 10.36 -19.37 -5.74
C ALA A 705 10.53 -18.70 -4.36
N ALA A 706 11.77 -18.48 -3.89
CA ALA A 706 12.03 -17.87 -2.60
C ALA A 706 11.58 -16.40 -2.58
N GLU A 707 10.89 -16.00 -1.49
CA GLU A 707 10.39 -14.62 -1.31
C GLU A 707 9.62 -14.11 -2.54
N LEU A 708 8.87 -15.01 -3.19
CA LEU A 708 8.10 -14.67 -4.37
C LEU A 708 6.95 -13.74 -3.99
N ASP A 709 6.95 -12.56 -4.59
CA ASP A 709 5.81 -11.64 -4.62
C ASP A 709 5.48 -11.22 -6.07
N ALA A 710 4.29 -10.73 -6.27
CA ALA A 710 3.86 -10.26 -7.59
C ALA A 710 4.67 -9.03 -8.06
N LYS A 711 5.16 -8.20 -7.14
CA LYS A 711 6.00 -7.03 -7.43
C LYS A 711 7.24 -7.45 -8.21
N ARG A 712 8.01 -8.42 -7.67
CA ARG A 712 9.23 -8.93 -8.32
C ARG A 712 8.90 -9.64 -9.63
N ALA A 713 7.86 -10.45 -9.65
CA ALA A 713 7.48 -11.23 -10.83
C ALA A 713 7.08 -10.34 -12.02
N ILE A 714 6.26 -9.32 -11.78
CA ILE A 714 5.84 -8.35 -12.82
C ILE A 714 7.03 -7.50 -13.27
N ARG A 715 7.82 -6.97 -12.34
CA ARG A 715 8.97 -6.13 -12.66
C ARG A 715 9.98 -6.88 -13.53
N GLN A 716 10.35 -8.10 -13.18
CA GLN A 716 11.28 -8.93 -13.95
C GLN A 716 10.79 -9.16 -15.38
N ALA A 717 9.50 -9.45 -15.55
CA ALA A 717 8.91 -9.67 -16.87
C ALA A 717 8.88 -8.39 -17.73
N VAL A 718 8.56 -7.23 -17.14
CA VAL A 718 8.56 -5.93 -17.84
C VAL A 718 10.00 -5.50 -18.18
N GLU A 719 10.96 -5.68 -17.29
CA GLU A 719 12.38 -5.40 -17.55
C GLU A 719 12.95 -6.30 -18.67
N LEU A 720 12.55 -7.58 -18.72
CA LEU A 720 12.86 -8.46 -19.84
C LEU A 720 12.25 -7.94 -21.14
N ALA A 721 10.95 -7.61 -21.11
CA ALA A 721 10.27 -7.06 -22.28
C ALA A 721 10.94 -5.79 -22.81
N ALA A 722 11.43 -4.91 -21.95
CA ALA A 722 12.13 -3.69 -22.35
C ALA A 722 13.45 -3.96 -23.11
N ARG A 723 14.05 -5.14 -22.93
CA ARG A 723 15.31 -5.54 -23.60
C ARG A 723 15.10 -6.34 -24.86
N LEU A 724 14.03 -7.16 -24.97
CA LEU A 724 13.70 -7.94 -26.17
C LEU A 724 13.11 -7.07 -27.28
#